data_9b3b661b1db88cb4e2a9e800de9a377e
#
_entry.id   9b3b661b1db88cb4e2a9e800de9a377e
#
_cell.length_a   1.000
_cell.length_b   1.000
_cell.length_c   1.000
_cell.angle_alpha   90.00
_cell.angle_beta   90.00
_cell.angle_gamma   90.00
#
_symmetry.space_group_name_H-M   'P 1'
#
loop_
_entity.id
_entity.type
_entity.pdbx_description
1 polymer ?
#
loop_
_entity_poly.entity_id
_entity_poly.type
_entity_poly.pdbx_seq_one_letter_code
_entity_poly.pdbx_strand_id
1 'polypeptide(L)'
;MIEYLSKKISRVNLNNQKANRGGVLVKTHHGWEDKMEPLVAITFQIIQSQFTRTANDYLPGESGLTSTSMVIGKAVARLISREPIKLEHQLTIGDLFIEGFVYHGFAELIPPTRRDESYILKATPKWEELADIPLDIVKETILGSYKEPQPINKNMHKMHDYLYDPEAPYVVAVKNLQNVSWSINTSVLDKVIAPPSELEENDAKEQRRRSKVIEHRFITAKAEVLKEWDCFYQSFEIDYRGRIYNTEPFLNYQSSDMAKGLLLFSDPKPINESGKFWLAVHTAACYNQSYNINDIPEWCEEDYKSHLEEEGLEDISVDKMTLNDRVGWTMANWDKVFSCELDLKAEKPYMFLASCYEWDFVERTGMTQLPVAIDGSNNGWQHLGAISKDAHTGELVGLVPSIIQKDFYVQTAKCLIDLASKDERLTSLLQSMPMKHIRKGISKRGSMTRAYSAGASKIAENMYFDVRAEEFTDKYGITRKDCDKLAKLLVKAIDQVCPGPLQTMAYLQELAQFQIGKHELIGGTRAEFKRLKDRRRELLSKGELDDDELAELNDVSIQINSFKYELTYGNGETTIEWDTPSGFRARYENFTTVDFKARARLNGKDVKHVLKTPTDRPNIRGFMSGISPNFIHSMDAAHMALVIADWDGAFGAVHDSFATHASDVDDLLQKTKQVFIEMYTNDNFFDTIRQQLTNNTDSVEQPALGELDVGDINDSEYFFC
;
A
#
# COMPACT_ATOMS: atom_id res chain seq x y z
N MET A 1 -14.12 -22.98 22.01
CA MET A 1 -14.31 -22.68 20.59
C MET A 1 -14.47 -23.95 19.77
N ILE A 2 -13.53 -24.89 19.77
CA ILE A 2 -13.56 -26.15 19.00
C ILE A 2 -14.83 -26.94 19.30
N GLU A 3 -15.15 -27.19 20.56
CA GLU A 3 -16.37 -27.92 20.96
C GLU A 3 -17.67 -27.23 20.54
N TYR A 4 -17.71 -25.87 20.63
CA TYR A 4 -18.83 -25.06 20.17
C TYR A 4 -19.05 -25.21 18.67
N LEU A 5 -17.98 -25.06 17.89
CA LEU A 5 -18.02 -25.16 16.43
C LEU A 5 -18.38 -26.56 15.98
N SER A 6 -17.81 -27.63 16.57
CA SER A 6 -18.12 -29.00 16.27
C SER A 6 -19.61 -29.30 16.53
N LYS A 7 -20.16 -28.84 17.64
CA LYS A 7 -21.60 -28.96 17.96
C LYS A 7 -22.49 -28.22 16.95
N LYS A 8 -22.08 -27.04 16.50
CA LYS A 8 -22.84 -26.27 15.50
C LYS A 8 -22.79 -26.89 14.13
N ILE A 9 -21.63 -27.35 13.67
CA ILE A 9 -21.43 -28.01 12.39
C ILE A 9 -22.31 -29.26 12.34
N SER A 10 -22.32 -30.08 13.39
CA SER A 10 -23.16 -31.27 13.49
C SER A 10 -24.66 -30.94 13.39
N ARG A 11 -25.11 -29.82 14.00
CA ARG A 11 -26.52 -29.39 13.92
C ARG A 11 -26.90 -28.83 12.56
N VAL A 12 -26.01 -28.11 11.88
CA VAL A 12 -26.22 -27.62 10.52
C VAL A 12 -26.32 -28.77 9.54
N ASN A 13 -25.49 -29.80 9.69
CA ASN A 13 -25.52 -30.98 8.88
C ASN A 13 -26.87 -31.76 9.03
N LEU A 14 -27.39 -31.90 10.24
CA LEU A 14 -28.67 -32.54 10.51
C LEU A 14 -29.87 -31.79 9.90
N ASN A 15 -29.88 -30.46 10.00
CA ASN A 15 -30.95 -29.62 9.46
C ASN A 15 -30.93 -29.57 7.92
N ASN A 16 -29.75 -29.59 7.30
CA ASN A 16 -29.61 -29.62 5.84
C ASN A 16 -29.99 -30.97 5.22
N GLN A 17 -29.76 -32.08 5.92
CA GLN A 17 -30.25 -33.40 5.50
C GLN A 17 -31.79 -33.45 5.46
N LYS A 18 -32.47 -32.80 6.42
CA LYS A 18 -33.95 -32.75 6.46
C LYS A 18 -34.57 -31.81 5.45
N ALA A 19 -33.85 -30.77 5.03
CA ALA A 19 -34.36 -29.72 4.15
C ALA A 19 -34.04 -29.92 2.66
N ASN A 20 -33.31 -30.97 2.28
CA ASN A 20 -32.78 -31.23 0.92
C ASN A 20 -32.03 -30.00 0.33
N ARG A 21 -31.54 -29.11 1.23
CA ARG A 21 -30.83 -27.88 0.87
C ARG A 21 -29.34 -28.07 1.15
N GLY A 22 -28.57 -28.18 0.10
CA GLY A 22 -27.13 -28.00 0.19
C GLY A 22 -26.32 -29.21 0.62
N GLY A 23 -26.42 -30.34 -0.10
CA GLY A 23 -25.57 -31.50 0.11
C GLY A 23 -24.06 -31.31 -0.03
N VAL A 24 -23.60 -30.07 -0.31
CA VAL A 24 -22.16 -29.73 -0.48
C VAL A 24 -21.43 -29.71 0.87
N LEU A 25 -22.00 -29.11 1.90
CA LEU A 25 -21.38 -29.13 3.24
C LEU A 25 -21.24 -30.54 3.80
N VAL A 26 -22.20 -31.42 3.57
CA VAL A 26 -22.20 -32.78 4.10
C VAL A 26 -21.28 -33.74 3.34
N LYS A 27 -21.16 -33.61 2.01
CA LYS A 27 -20.34 -34.51 1.19
C LYS A 27 -18.83 -34.25 1.27
N THR A 28 -18.43 -33.07 1.69
CA THR A 28 -17.00 -32.64 1.79
C THR A 28 -16.40 -32.88 3.18
N HIS A 29 -17.14 -33.44 4.15
CA HIS A 29 -16.83 -33.28 5.60
C HIS A 29 -16.44 -34.55 6.33
N HIS A 30 -15.98 -35.57 5.67
CA HIS A 30 -15.21 -36.61 6.36
C HIS A 30 -13.83 -36.01 6.69
N GLY A 31 -13.56 -35.72 7.97
CA GLY A 31 -12.27 -35.26 8.47
C GLY A 31 -12.22 -33.78 8.96
N TRP A 32 -13.35 -33.11 9.22
CA TRP A 32 -13.34 -31.78 9.85
C TRP A 32 -12.86 -31.82 11.29
N GLU A 33 -13.19 -32.89 12.01
CA GLU A 33 -12.85 -33.04 13.41
C GLU A 33 -11.34 -33.01 13.63
N ASP A 34 -10.59 -33.68 12.75
CA ASP A 34 -9.12 -33.70 12.79
C ASP A 34 -8.46 -32.38 12.34
N LYS A 35 -9.22 -31.52 11.66
CA LYS A 35 -8.71 -30.21 11.14
C LYS A 35 -9.26 -29.00 11.87
N MET A 36 -10.11 -29.20 12.90
CA MET A 36 -10.81 -28.07 13.54
C MET A 36 -9.85 -27.11 14.21
N GLU A 37 -8.82 -27.60 14.84
CA GLU A 37 -7.83 -26.81 15.54
C GLU A 37 -7.03 -25.90 14.56
N PRO A 38 -6.44 -26.41 13.47
CA PRO A 38 -5.84 -25.59 12.43
C PRO A 38 -6.81 -24.58 11.82
N LEU A 39 -8.07 -24.96 11.59
CA LEU A 39 -9.07 -24.07 11.00
C LEU A 39 -9.44 -22.91 11.94
N VAL A 40 -9.53 -23.15 13.23
CA VAL A 40 -9.73 -22.09 14.24
C VAL A 40 -8.53 -21.16 14.30
N ALA A 41 -7.32 -21.70 14.26
CA ALA A 41 -6.09 -20.91 14.27
C ALA A 41 -5.97 -20.01 13.02
N ILE A 42 -6.23 -20.56 11.81
CA ILE A 42 -6.28 -19.78 10.57
C ILE A 42 -7.33 -18.68 10.63
N THR A 43 -8.52 -19.02 11.14
CA THR A 43 -9.60 -18.04 11.29
C THR A 43 -9.20 -16.91 12.22
N PHE A 44 -8.55 -17.24 13.33
CA PHE A 44 -8.03 -16.25 14.27
C PHE A 44 -7.04 -15.31 13.57
N GLN A 45 -6.05 -15.82 12.84
CA GLN A 45 -5.08 -15.02 12.10
C GLN A 45 -5.74 -14.11 11.04
N ILE A 46 -6.74 -14.64 10.32
CA ILE A 46 -7.48 -13.85 9.33
C ILE A 46 -8.22 -12.70 10.00
N ILE A 47 -8.97 -12.96 11.09
CA ILE A 47 -9.67 -11.90 11.82
C ILE A 47 -8.68 -10.88 12.35
N GLN A 48 -7.56 -11.34 12.90
CA GLN A 48 -6.48 -10.50 13.39
C GLN A 48 -5.94 -9.60 12.28
N SER A 49 -5.62 -10.16 11.11
CA SER A 49 -5.15 -9.36 9.97
C SER A 49 -6.19 -8.36 9.46
N GLN A 50 -7.49 -8.65 9.60
CA GLN A 50 -8.55 -7.70 9.25
C GLN A 50 -8.66 -6.57 10.28
N PHE A 51 -8.44 -6.85 11.56
CA PHE A 51 -8.48 -5.84 12.63
C PHE A 51 -7.24 -4.93 12.62
N THR A 52 -6.11 -5.38 12.12
CA THR A 52 -4.89 -4.58 11.99
C THR A 52 -4.84 -3.73 10.71
N ARG A 53 -5.65 -4.07 9.70
CA ARG A 53 -5.71 -3.28 8.46
C ARG A 53 -6.40 -1.95 8.70
N THR A 54 -5.69 -0.86 8.45
CA THR A 54 -6.27 0.48 8.34
C THR A 54 -6.93 0.63 6.96
N ALA A 55 -8.10 0.02 6.77
CA ALA A 55 -8.94 0.36 5.62
C ALA A 55 -9.64 1.70 5.89
N ASN A 56 -9.75 2.55 4.88
CA ASN A 56 -10.32 3.91 5.01
C ASN A 56 -11.75 3.95 5.58
N ASP A 57 -12.45 2.82 5.65
CA ASP A 57 -13.86 2.73 6.04
C ASP A 57 -14.06 2.18 7.48
N TYR A 58 -12.99 1.66 8.12
CA TYR A 58 -13.09 1.03 9.44
C TYR A 58 -11.99 1.53 10.36
N LEU A 59 -12.32 1.65 11.64
CA LEU A 59 -11.34 1.98 12.67
C LEU A 59 -10.45 0.75 12.97
N PRO A 60 -9.21 0.94 13.46
CA PRO A 60 -8.40 -0.17 13.94
C PRO A 60 -9.16 -1.02 14.97
N GLY A 61 -9.11 -2.33 14.84
CA GLY A 61 -9.93 -3.25 15.63
C GLY A 61 -11.35 -3.46 15.11
N GLU A 62 -11.69 -2.85 13.98
CA GLU A 62 -12.96 -3.03 13.28
C GLU A 62 -12.76 -3.59 11.88
N SER A 63 -13.72 -4.38 11.42
CA SER A 63 -13.75 -4.88 10.05
C SER A 63 -15.19 -5.08 9.58
N GLY A 64 -15.42 -5.02 8.27
CA GLY A 64 -16.72 -5.34 7.71
C GLY A 64 -17.05 -6.83 7.89
N LEU A 65 -18.18 -7.16 8.51
CA LEU A 65 -18.59 -8.54 8.72
C LEU A 65 -18.60 -9.35 7.41
N THR A 66 -19.17 -8.80 6.34
CA THR A 66 -19.28 -9.49 5.05
C THR A 66 -17.92 -9.79 4.44
N SER A 67 -16.99 -8.82 4.44
CA SER A 67 -15.63 -9.02 3.92
C SER A 67 -14.86 -10.05 4.73
N THR A 68 -14.94 -9.97 6.05
CA THR A 68 -14.26 -10.90 6.96
C THR A 68 -14.82 -12.32 6.82
N SER A 69 -16.15 -12.49 6.78
CA SER A 69 -16.79 -13.78 6.52
C SER A 69 -16.34 -14.40 5.19
N MET A 70 -16.22 -13.57 4.15
CA MET A 70 -15.75 -14.05 2.83
C MET A 70 -14.30 -14.52 2.84
N VAL A 71 -13.41 -13.77 3.48
CA VAL A 71 -11.99 -14.12 3.55
C VAL A 71 -11.81 -15.44 4.32
N ILE A 72 -12.46 -15.55 5.48
CA ILE A 72 -12.45 -16.78 6.29
C ILE A 72 -13.04 -17.95 5.48
N GLY A 73 -14.21 -17.73 4.90
CA GLY A 73 -14.90 -18.79 4.15
C GLY A 73 -14.10 -19.29 2.96
N LYS A 74 -13.41 -18.40 2.24
CA LYS A 74 -12.49 -18.79 1.15
C LYS A 74 -11.30 -19.60 1.65
N ALA A 75 -10.66 -19.15 2.74
CA ALA A 75 -9.50 -19.82 3.31
C ALA A 75 -9.86 -21.22 3.81
N VAL A 76 -10.92 -21.32 4.61
CA VAL A 76 -11.41 -22.59 5.14
C VAL A 76 -11.88 -23.52 4.00
N ALA A 77 -12.61 -22.99 3.00
CA ALA A 77 -13.08 -23.77 1.85
C ALA A 77 -11.93 -24.45 1.09
N ARG A 78 -10.81 -23.75 0.91
CA ARG A 78 -9.60 -24.30 0.24
C ARG A 78 -8.97 -25.46 1.00
N LEU A 79 -9.06 -25.44 2.32
CA LEU A 79 -8.47 -26.47 3.17
C LEU A 79 -9.35 -27.74 3.30
N ILE A 80 -10.66 -27.57 3.14
CA ILE A 80 -11.63 -28.67 3.32
C ILE A 80 -12.10 -29.27 2.01
N SER A 81 -11.94 -28.60 0.88
CA SER A 81 -12.42 -29.10 -0.42
C SER A 81 -11.42 -28.86 -1.53
N ARG A 82 -11.26 -29.85 -2.41
CA ARG A 82 -10.51 -29.72 -3.67
C ARG A 82 -11.36 -29.10 -4.77
N GLU A 83 -12.68 -29.09 -4.64
CA GLU A 83 -13.60 -28.50 -5.61
C GLU A 83 -13.99 -27.07 -5.19
N PRO A 84 -14.26 -26.16 -6.14
CA PRO A 84 -14.72 -24.82 -5.85
C PRO A 84 -16.04 -24.82 -5.08
N ILE A 85 -16.07 -24.15 -3.93
CA ILE A 85 -17.27 -23.98 -3.11
C ILE A 85 -17.98 -22.70 -3.55
N LYS A 86 -19.31 -22.74 -3.72
CA LYS A 86 -20.12 -21.58 -4.09
C LYS A 86 -20.00 -20.44 -3.08
N LEU A 87 -20.08 -19.20 -3.58
CA LEU A 87 -19.93 -17.97 -2.80
C LEU A 87 -20.82 -17.92 -1.53
N GLU A 88 -22.07 -18.34 -1.65
CA GLU A 88 -23.03 -18.41 -0.53
C GLU A 88 -22.57 -19.38 0.57
N HIS A 89 -21.98 -20.50 0.18
CA HIS A 89 -21.47 -21.48 1.13
C HIS A 89 -20.17 -20.99 1.77
N GLN A 90 -19.30 -20.26 1.04
CA GLN A 90 -18.13 -19.63 1.63
C GLN A 90 -18.54 -18.62 2.71
N LEU A 91 -19.54 -17.76 2.44
CA LEU A 91 -20.09 -16.85 3.45
C LEU A 91 -20.58 -17.60 4.69
N THR A 92 -21.37 -18.64 4.49
CA THR A 92 -21.92 -19.44 5.59
C THR A 92 -20.82 -20.07 6.45
N ILE A 93 -19.74 -20.54 5.81
CA ILE A 93 -18.57 -21.07 6.51
C ILE A 93 -17.91 -19.97 7.34
N GLY A 94 -17.65 -18.80 6.75
CA GLY A 94 -17.04 -17.66 7.46
C GLY A 94 -17.89 -17.20 8.64
N ASP A 95 -19.21 -17.08 8.45
CA ASP A 95 -20.15 -16.70 9.50
C ASP A 95 -20.12 -17.67 10.67
N LEU A 96 -20.04 -18.97 10.39
CA LEU A 96 -19.99 -20.01 11.42
C LEU A 96 -18.77 -19.82 12.35
N PHE A 97 -17.60 -19.54 11.76
CA PHE A 97 -16.39 -19.31 12.55
C PHE A 97 -16.46 -17.99 13.31
N ILE A 98 -16.91 -16.90 12.68
CA ILE A 98 -17.10 -15.61 13.35
C ILE A 98 -18.08 -15.73 14.51
N GLU A 99 -19.17 -16.47 14.34
CA GLU A 99 -20.15 -16.70 15.42
C GLU A 99 -19.50 -17.34 16.65
N GLY A 100 -18.50 -18.21 16.46
CA GLY A 100 -17.72 -18.77 17.55
C GLY A 100 -16.98 -17.68 18.35
N PHE A 101 -16.32 -16.73 17.67
CA PHE A 101 -15.61 -15.63 18.31
C PHE A 101 -16.57 -14.68 19.02
N VAL A 102 -17.71 -14.35 18.39
CA VAL A 102 -18.74 -13.49 19.00
C VAL A 102 -19.39 -14.19 20.23
N TYR A 103 -19.70 -15.49 20.14
CA TYR A 103 -20.27 -16.24 21.26
C TYR A 103 -19.36 -16.28 22.48
N HIS A 104 -18.05 -16.39 22.26
CA HIS A 104 -17.08 -16.40 23.35
C HIS A 104 -16.66 -14.99 23.81
N GLY A 105 -17.25 -13.93 23.23
CA GLY A 105 -17.02 -12.54 23.64
C GLY A 105 -15.68 -11.95 23.19
N PHE A 106 -15.02 -12.52 22.22
CA PHE A 106 -13.78 -11.99 21.64
C PHE A 106 -14.01 -10.90 20.59
N ALA A 107 -15.17 -10.93 19.96
CA ALA A 107 -15.62 -9.89 19.04
C ALA A 107 -17.10 -9.56 19.29
N GLU A 108 -17.54 -8.38 18.88
CA GLU A 108 -18.93 -7.96 18.92
C GLU A 108 -19.43 -7.52 17.55
N LEU A 109 -20.74 -7.64 17.32
CA LEU A 109 -21.40 -7.20 16.11
C LEU A 109 -22.07 -5.84 16.36
N ILE A 110 -21.57 -4.81 15.66
CA ILE A 110 -22.12 -3.47 15.67
C ILE A 110 -23.08 -3.33 14.50
N PRO A 111 -24.34 -2.92 14.72
CA PRO A 111 -25.31 -2.76 13.63
C PRO A 111 -24.89 -1.60 12.71
N PRO A 112 -25.24 -1.68 11.40
CA PRO A 112 -24.97 -0.62 10.46
C PRO A 112 -25.76 0.64 10.78
N THR A 113 -25.16 1.80 10.52
CA THR A 113 -25.84 3.11 10.66
C THR A 113 -26.84 3.36 9.55
N ARG A 114 -26.63 2.76 8.36
CA ARG A 114 -27.51 2.84 7.20
C ARG A 114 -28.09 1.49 6.83
N ARG A 115 -29.34 1.47 6.32
CA ARG A 115 -30.06 0.23 5.98
C ARG A 115 -29.38 -0.67 4.95
N ASP A 116 -28.50 -0.12 4.12
CA ASP A 116 -27.84 -0.85 3.02
C ASP A 116 -26.40 -1.28 3.35
N GLU A 117 -25.91 -0.96 4.54
CA GLU A 117 -24.59 -1.36 5.01
C GLU A 117 -24.63 -2.72 5.74
N SER A 118 -23.49 -3.40 5.77
CA SER A 118 -23.28 -4.62 6.53
C SER A 118 -22.93 -4.31 7.98
N TYR A 119 -23.11 -5.27 8.88
CA TYR A 119 -22.60 -5.18 10.24
C TYR A 119 -21.09 -4.99 10.27
N ILE A 120 -20.61 -4.33 11.31
CA ILE A 120 -19.19 -4.21 11.63
C ILE A 120 -18.85 -5.25 12.68
N LEU A 121 -17.75 -5.96 12.51
CA LEU A 121 -17.14 -6.82 13.50
C LEU A 121 -16.09 -6.00 14.25
N LYS A 122 -16.22 -5.91 15.58
CA LYS A 122 -15.33 -5.12 16.45
C LYS A 122 -14.67 -6.02 17.47
N ALA A 123 -13.36 -5.86 17.66
CA ALA A 123 -12.59 -6.52 18.70
C ALA A 123 -13.05 -6.05 20.09
N THR A 124 -13.14 -6.97 21.04
CA THR A 124 -13.40 -6.65 22.47
C THR A 124 -12.08 -6.65 23.25
N PRO A 125 -12.06 -6.10 24.50
CA PRO A 125 -10.87 -6.22 25.36
C PRO A 125 -10.41 -7.67 25.58
N LYS A 126 -11.33 -8.63 25.58
CA LYS A 126 -11.04 -10.06 25.68
C LYS A 126 -10.26 -10.61 24.47
N TRP A 127 -10.28 -9.92 23.34
CA TRP A 127 -9.42 -10.27 22.20
C TRP A 127 -7.95 -10.30 22.57
N GLU A 128 -7.52 -9.43 23.47
CA GLU A 128 -6.14 -9.35 23.95
C GLU A 128 -5.70 -10.63 24.67
N GLU A 129 -6.62 -11.33 25.36
CA GLU A 129 -6.36 -12.62 26.00
C GLU A 129 -6.02 -13.74 25.00
N LEU A 130 -6.52 -13.64 23.77
CA LEU A 130 -6.20 -14.61 22.71
C LEU A 130 -4.77 -14.50 22.21
N ALA A 131 -4.13 -13.36 22.39
CA ALA A 131 -2.75 -13.16 22.01
C ALA A 131 -1.76 -13.96 22.89
N ASP A 132 -2.21 -14.40 24.05
CA ASP A 132 -1.43 -15.26 24.97
C ASP A 132 -1.55 -16.76 24.65
N ILE A 133 -2.34 -17.15 23.61
CA ILE A 133 -2.40 -18.54 23.17
C ILE A 133 -1.03 -18.92 22.57
N PRO A 134 -0.36 -19.94 23.14
CA PRO A 134 0.91 -20.41 22.59
C PRO A 134 0.75 -20.79 21.12
N LEU A 135 1.63 -20.28 20.28
CA LEU A 135 1.70 -20.61 18.85
C LEU A 135 2.09 -22.07 18.58
N ASP A 136 2.26 -22.89 19.62
CA ASP A 136 2.54 -24.33 19.52
C ASP A 136 1.53 -25.12 18.66
N ILE A 137 0.31 -24.60 18.56
CA ILE A 137 -0.77 -25.18 17.74
C ILE A 137 -0.56 -24.92 16.24
N VAL A 138 0.34 -24.02 15.90
CA VAL A 138 0.46 -23.42 14.55
C VAL A 138 1.75 -23.85 13.85
N LYS A 139 2.33 -24.95 14.29
CA LYS A 139 3.76 -25.31 14.09
C LYS A 139 4.32 -25.37 12.68
N GLU A 140 3.60 -25.53 11.60
CA GLU A 140 4.24 -25.67 10.27
C GLU A 140 3.44 -25.11 9.07
N THR A 141 2.13 -24.94 9.19
CA THR A 141 1.27 -24.60 8.03
C THR A 141 0.83 -23.14 7.98
N ILE A 142 0.97 -22.39 9.07
CA ILE A 142 0.41 -21.04 9.23
C ILE A 142 1.50 -19.98 9.43
N LEU A 143 2.74 -20.39 9.71
CA LEU A 143 3.80 -19.46 10.08
C LEU A 143 4.36 -18.65 8.90
N GLY A 144 4.12 -19.04 7.64
CA GLY A 144 4.75 -18.38 6.48
C GLY A 144 6.27 -18.41 6.47
N SER A 145 6.89 -19.02 7.51
CA SER A 145 8.33 -19.23 7.67
C SER A 145 8.62 -20.72 7.75
N TYR A 146 9.65 -21.17 7.05
CA TYR A 146 9.94 -22.57 6.78
C TYR A 146 11.40 -22.86 7.06
N LYS A 147 11.69 -24.13 7.41
CA LYS A 147 13.09 -24.60 7.61
C LYS A 147 13.87 -24.76 6.30
N GLU A 148 13.15 -24.81 5.17
CA GLU A 148 13.73 -24.98 3.84
C GLU A 148 13.01 -24.05 2.86
N PRO A 149 13.69 -23.59 1.79
CA PRO A 149 13.06 -22.81 0.74
C PRO A 149 11.85 -23.53 0.16
N GLN A 150 10.75 -22.82 0.00
CA GLN A 150 9.51 -23.40 -0.54
C GLN A 150 9.55 -23.42 -2.08
N PRO A 151 8.99 -24.47 -2.72
CA PRO A 151 8.83 -24.46 -4.16
C PRO A 151 7.87 -23.33 -4.58
N ILE A 152 8.13 -22.75 -5.73
CA ILE A 152 7.26 -21.71 -6.29
C ILE A 152 5.85 -22.27 -6.44
N ASN A 153 4.88 -21.58 -5.85
CA ASN A 153 3.49 -21.95 -5.97
C ASN A 153 3.00 -21.66 -7.39
N LYS A 154 2.85 -22.71 -8.22
CA LYS A 154 2.35 -22.60 -9.60
C LYS A 154 0.96 -21.96 -9.70
N ASN A 155 0.19 -21.92 -8.59
CA ASN A 155 -1.08 -21.22 -8.48
C ASN A 155 -0.93 -19.72 -8.09
N MET A 156 0.28 -19.23 -7.98
CA MET A 156 0.59 -17.81 -7.72
C MET A 156 -0.12 -16.88 -8.71
N HIS A 157 -0.34 -17.36 -9.93
CA HIS A 157 -0.96 -16.66 -11.05
C HIS A 157 -2.37 -17.18 -11.34
N LYS A 158 -3.22 -17.36 -10.34
CA LYS A 158 -4.60 -17.87 -10.54
C LYS A 158 -5.44 -17.10 -11.57
N MET A 159 -5.01 -15.90 -11.94
CA MET A 159 -5.63 -15.13 -13.01
C MET A 159 -5.06 -15.44 -14.40
N HIS A 160 -4.01 -16.23 -14.48
CA HIS A 160 -3.28 -16.49 -15.72
C HIS A 160 -3.00 -17.98 -15.87
N ASP A 161 -3.86 -18.68 -16.61
CA ASP A 161 -3.64 -20.08 -17.02
C ASP A 161 -2.52 -20.23 -18.06
N TYR A 162 -1.82 -19.14 -18.43
CA TYR A 162 -0.85 -19.17 -19.49
C TYR A 162 0.58 -18.97 -19.03
N LEU A 163 1.37 -19.86 -19.54
CA LEU A 163 2.80 -19.73 -19.73
C LEU A 163 3.59 -19.38 -18.47
N TYR A 164 3.57 -20.26 -17.49
CA TYR A 164 4.62 -20.33 -16.51
C TYR A 164 5.94 -20.64 -17.24
N ASP A 165 6.77 -19.63 -17.40
CA ASP A 165 8.14 -19.76 -17.82
C ASP A 165 9.05 -19.73 -16.57
N PRO A 166 9.68 -20.85 -16.20
CA PRO A 166 10.54 -20.92 -15.01
C PRO A 166 11.81 -20.05 -15.12
N GLU A 167 12.19 -19.64 -16.34
CA GLU A 167 13.35 -18.81 -16.62
C GLU A 167 13.01 -17.31 -16.74
N ALA A 168 11.71 -16.96 -16.70
CA ALA A 168 11.31 -15.56 -16.73
C ALA A 168 11.84 -14.80 -15.50
N PRO A 169 12.38 -13.57 -15.65
CA PRO A 169 12.99 -12.82 -14.56
C PRO A 169 12.10 -12.69 -13.33
N TYR A 170 10.78 -12.48 -13.48
CA TYR A 170 9.87 -12.39 -12.34
C TYR A 170 9.76 -13.70 -11.54
N VAL A 171 9.90 -14.86 -12.21
CA VAL A 171 9.88 -16.17 -11.54
C VAL A 171 11.21 -16.42 -10.83
N VAL A 172 12.32 -16.10 -11.49
CA VAL A 172 13.66 -16.18 -10.89
C VAL A 172 13.76 -15.27 -9.68
N ALA A 173 13.23 -14.05 -9.74
CA ALA A 173 13.20 -13.12 -8.61
C ALA A 173 12.48 -13.71 -7.38
N VAL A 174 11.29 -14.30 -7.56
CA VAL A 174 10.59 -14.96 -6.44
C VAL A 174 11.40 -16.11 -5.88
N LYS A 175 12.02 -16.93 -6.74
CA LYS A 175 12.88 -18.03 -6.30
C LYS A 175 14.07 -17.52 -5.50
N ASN A 176 14.74 -16.45 -5.96
CA ASN A 176 15.86 -15.85 -5.26
C ASN A 176 15.43 -15.32 -3.89
N LEU A 177 14.30 -14.60 -3.79
CA LEU A 177 13.76 -14.14 -2.50
C LEU A 177 13.41 -15.30 -1.55
N GLN A 178 12.85 -16.40 -2.06
CA GLN A 178 12.50 -17.57 -1.25
C GLN A 178 13.74 -18.37 -0.79
N ASN A 179 14.86 -18.21 -1.46
CA ASN A 179 16.14 -18.81 -1.09
C ASN A 179 16.94 -17.97 -0.07
N VAL A 180 16.52 -16.74 0.24
CA VAL A 180 17.17 -15.94 1.28
C VAL A 180 16.93 -16.57 2.63
N SER A 181 18.03 -16.89 3.32
CA SER A 181 18.04 -17.41 4.68
C SER A 181 18.02 -16.27 5.68
N TRP A 182 17.09 -16.33 6.63
CA TRP A 182 16.90 -15.33 7.68
C TRP A 182 17.18 -15.91 9.06
N SER A 183 17.62 -15.07 9.99
CA SER A 183 17.74 -15.39 11.42
C SER A 183 17.13 -14.28 12.28
N ILE A 184 16.89 -14.57 13.56
CA ILE A 184 16.33 -13.61 14.51
C ILE A 184 17.46 -12.84 15.20
N ASN A 185 17.34 -11.51 15.20
CA ASN A 185 18.19 -10.64 16.01
C ASN A 185 17.77 -10.75 17.50
N THR A 186 18.39 -11.69 18.22
CA THR A 186 18.09 -11.95 19.63
C THR A 186 18.43 -10.77 20.52
N SER A 187 19.47 -9.99 20.18
CA SER A 187 19.86 -8.79 20.93
C SER A 187 18.79 -7.71 20.89
N VAL A 188 18.13 -7.53 19.72
CA VAL A 188 16.97 -6.64 19.60
C VAL A 188 15.75 -7.24 20.31
N LEU A 189 15.51 -8.54 20.16
CA LEU A 189 14.37 -9.23 20.77
C LEU A 189 14.36 -9.06 22.31
N ASP A 190 15.50 -9.14 22.96
CA ASP A 190 15.67 -8.95 24.40
C ASP A 190 15.35 -7.52 24.87
N LYS A 191 15.33 -6.55 23.97
CA LYS A 191 15.05 -5.14 24.24
C LYS A 191 13.66 -4.69 23.79
N VAL A 192 12.87 -5.60 23.22
CA VAL A 192 11.51 -5.26 22.75
C VAL A 192 10.63 -4.87 23.93
N ILE A 193 10.03 -3.68 23.83
CA ILE A 193 9.16 -3.12 24.87
C ILE A 193 7.69 -3.29 24.45
N ALA A 194 6.88 -3.86 25.36
CA ALA A 194 5.46 -3.94 25.12
C ALA A 194 4.83 -2.53 25.01
N PRO A 195 3.87 -2.32 24.10
CA PRO A 195 3.16 -1.05 24.01
C PRO A 195 2.48 -0.69 25.35
N PRO A 196 2.28 0.62 25.62
CA PRO A 196 1.68 1.07 26.86
C PRO A 196 0.35 0.36 27.19
N SER A 197 0.18 -0.06 28.43
CA SER A 197 -1.03 -0.73 28.92
C SER A 197 -2.17 0.25 29.27
N GLU A 198 -1.84 1.54 29.43
CA GLU A 198 -2.81 2.57 29.77
C GLU A 198 -3.81 2.79 28.63
N LEU A 199 -5.08 2.89 29.00
CA LEU A 199 -6.16 3.13 28.04
C LEU A 199 -6.12 4.58 27.58
N GLU A 200 -6.27 4.77 26.25
CA GLU A 200 -6.40 6.10 25.67
C GLU A 200 -7.85 6.61 25.80
N GLU A 201 -8.02 7.88 26.17
CA GLU A 201 -9.35 8.49 26.30
C GLU A 201 -10.06 8.63 24.92
N ASN A 202 -9.28 8.76 23.84
CA ASN A 202 -9.80 8.88 22.49
C ASN A 202 -9.96 7.49 21.86
N ASP A 203 -11.18 7.12 21.46
CA ASP A 203 -11.50 5.83 20.84
C ASP A 203 -10.60 5.48 19.65
N ALA A 204 -10.23 6.44 18.80
CA ALA A 204 -9.37 6.20 17.66
C ALA A 204 -7.91 5.94 18.09
N LYS A 205 -7.41 6.64 19.10
CA LYS A 205 -6.07 6.40 19.68
C LYS A 205 -6.04 5.04 20.38
N GLU A 206 -7.07 4.72 21.14
CA GLU A 206 -7.19 3.44 21.86
C GLU A 206 -7.20 2.26 20.86
N GLN A 207 -7.91 2.37 19.76
CA GLN A 207 -7.94 1.33 18.75
C GLN A 207 -6.58 1.16 18.05
N ARG A 208 -5.87 2.27 17.76
CA ARG A 208 -4.49 2.21 17.25
C ARG A 208 -3.55 1.53 18.25
N ARG A 209 -3.68 1.86 19.53
CA ARG A 209 -2.92 1.22 20.60
C ARG A 209 -3.17 -0.28 20.63
N ARG A 210 -4.43 -0.72 20.60
CA ARG A 210 -4.80 -2.14 20.57
C ARG A 210 -4.22 -2.88 19.36
N SER A 211 -4.31 -2.28 18.18
CA SER A 211 -3.69 -2.86 16.97
C SER A 211 -2.19 -3.06 17.14
N LYS A 212 -1.48 -2.07 17.69
CA LYS A 212 -0.04 -2.17 17.95
C LYS A 212 0.29 -3.23 19.00
N VAL A 213 -0.52 -3.35 20.08
CA VAL A 213 -0.36 -4.39 21.10
C VAL A 213 -0.46 -5.78 20.47
N ILE A 214 -1.45 -5.98 19.62
CA ILE A 214 -1.69 -7.27 18.97
C ILE A 214 -0.55 -7.59 17.98
N GLU A 215 -0.18 -6.64 17.12
CA GLU A 215 0.94 -6.80 16.19
C GLU A 215 2.23 -7.14 16.94
N HIS A 216 2.55 -6.38 17.97
CA HIS A 216 3.70 -6.61 18.85
C HIS A 216 3.73 -8.04 19.40
N ARG A 217 2.62 -8.51 19.97
CA ARG A 217 2.52 -9.86 20.56
C ARG A 217 2.74 -10.95 19.52
N PHE A 218 2.16 -10.81 18.30
CA PHE A 218 2.38 -11.78 17.24
C PHE A 218 3.81 -11.82 16.74
N ILE A 219 4.41 -10.65 16.53
CA ILE A 219 5.82 -10.57 16.10
C ILE A 219 6.72 -11.19 17.15
N THR A 220 6.55 -10.80 18.43
CA THR A 220 7.37 -11.30 19.54
C THR A 220 7.22 -12.81 19.72
N ALA A 221 5.98 -13.31 19.80
CA ALA A 221 5.73 -14.74 19.98
C ALA A 221 6.33 -15.58 18.84
N LYS A 222 6.28 -15.08 17.61
CA LYS A 222 6.88 -15.76 16.47
C LYS A 222 8.40 -15.68 16.48
N ALA A 223 8.96 -14.52 16.81
CA ALA A 223 10.42 -14.37 16.96
C ALA A 223 10.98 -15.30 18.05
N GLU A 224 10.27 -15.47 19.17
CA GLU A 224 10.61 -16.43 20.25
C GLU A 224 10.69 -17.89 19.77
N VAL A 225 9.83 -18.29 18.84
CA VAL A 225 9.88 -19.63 18.24
C VAL A 225 11.03 -19.76 17.24
N LEU A 226 11.19 -18.74 16.37
CA LEU A 226 12.17 -18.79 15.28
C LEU A 226 13.60 -18.56 15.76
N LYS A 227 13.83 -17.93 16.90
CA LYS A 227 15.18 -17.78 17.47
C LYS A 227 15.89 -19.12 17.80
N GLU A 228 15.09 -20.19 17.97
CA GLU A 228 15.60 -21.54 18.22
C GLU A 228 16.04 -22.27 16.92
N TRP A 229 15.81 -21.64 15.76
CA TRP A 229 16.21 -22.19 14.48
C TRP A 229 17.50 -21.52 14.01
N ASP A 230 18.41 -22.31 13.41
CA ASP A 230 19.66 -21.77 12.85
C ASP A 230 19.36 -20.74 11.75
N CYS A 231 18.37 -21.05 10.88
CA CYS A 231 17.84 -20.13 9.89
C CYS A 231 16.40 -20.52 9.51
N PHE A 232 15.71 -19.60 8.83
CA PHE A 232 14.38 -19.85 8.24
C PHE A 232 14.23 -19.12 6.91
N TYR A 233 13.25 -19.56 6.14
CA TYR A 233 12.94 -19.03 4.82
C TYR A 233 11.50 -18.54 4.78
N GLN A 234 11.23 -17.58 3.90
CA GLN A 234 9.90 -17.00 3.72
C GLN A 234 9.37 -17.30 2.32
N SER A 235 8.06 -17.41 2.17
CA SER A 235 7.42 -17.60 0.87
C SER A 235 6.78 -16.30 0.38
N PHE A 236 6.67 -16.17 -0.94
CA PHE A 236 6.17 -14.98 -1.60
C PHE A 236 5.07 -15.32 -2.61
N GLU A 237 4.18 -14.37 -2.83
CA GLU A 237 3.16 -14.41 -3.87
C GLU A 237 3.23 -13.14 -4.73
N ILE A 238 2.74 -13.25 -5.97
CA ILE A 238 2.70 -12.14 -6.91
C ILE A 238 1.25 -11.72 -7.11
N ASP A 239 0.99 -10.40 -7.15
CA ASP A 239 -0.32 -9.89 -7.50
C ASP A 239 -0.49 -9.76 -9.04
N TYR A 240 -1.68 -9.35 -9.49
CA TYR A 240 -2.01 -9.23 -10.91
C TYR A 240 -1.22 -8.12 -11.67
N ARG A 241 -0.45 -7.31 -10.97
CA ARG A 241 0.44 -6.27 -11.52
C ARG A 241 1.90 -6.73 -11.59
N GLY A 242 2.23 -7.85 -10.94
CA GLY A 242 3.59 -8.34 -10.84
C GLY A 242 4.30 -8.01 -9.52
N ARG A 243 3.66 -7.25 -8.60
CA ARG A 243 4.26 -6.95 -7.30
C ARG A 243 4.34 -8.17 -6.42
N ILE A 244 5.50 -8.36 -5.79
CA ILE A 244 5.83 -9.50 -4.94
C ILE A 244 5.55 -9.16 -3.48
N TYR A 245 4.73 -10.00 -2.82
CA TYR A 245 4.34 -9.84 -1.43
C TYR A 245 4.77 -11.05 -0.61
N ASN A 246 5.27 -10.79 0.59
CA ASN A 246 5.54 -11.85 1.55
C ASN A 246 4.22 -12.45 2.05
N THR A 247 4.16 -13.77 2.16
CA THR A 247 2.95 -14.47 2.65
C THR A 247 2.86 -14.52 4.17
N GLU A 248 3.96 -14.24 4.86
CA GLU A 248 4.01 -14.07 6.30
C GLU A 248 3.31 -12.78 6.73
N PRO A 249 2.29 -12.82 7.61
CA PRO A 249 1.48 -11.63 7.89
C PRO A 249 2.12 -10.60 8.83
N PHE A 250 3.07 -10.98 9.69
CA PHE A 250 3.58 -10.11 10.76
C PHE A 250 5.10 -9.98 10.78
N LEU A 251 5.83 -11.09 10.94
CA LEU A 251 7.28 -11.08 11.04
C LEU A 251 7.93 -11.27 9.67
N ASN A 252 7.98 -10.23 8.89
CA ASN A 252 8.60 -10.24 7.57
C ASN A 252 9.27 -8.88 7.28
N TYR A 253 10.14 -8.84 6.28
CA TYR A 253 10.87 -7.63 5.92
C TYR A 253 10.00 -6.54 5.27
N GLN A 254 8.78 -6.85 4.83
CA GLN A 254 7.80 -5.88 4.31
C GLN A 254 6.87 -5.30 5.40
N SER A 255 7.08 -5.68 6.67
CA SER A 255 6.24 -5.28 7.79
C SER A 255 6.80 -4.06 8.56
N SER A 256 6.47 -3.95 9.85
CA SER A 256 6.80 -2.81 10.70
C SER A 256 8.30 -2.69 11.02
N ASP A 257 8.69 -1.53 11.58
CA ASP A 257 10.03 -1.27 12.11
C ASP A 257 10.52 -2.38 13.05
N MET A 258 9.69 -2.80 14.01
CA MET A 258 10.03 -3.87 14.94
C MET A 258 10.30 -5.20 14.21
N ALA A 259 9.46 -5.54 13.22
CA ALA A 259 9.65 -6.77 12.45
C ALA A 259 10.96 -6.75 11.66
N LYS A 260 11.29 -5.61 11.04
CA LYS A 260 12.54 -5.43 10.29
C LYS A 260 13.75 -5.47 11.19
N GLY A 261 13.72 -4.81 12.35
CA GLY A 261 14.81 -4.81 13.32
C GLY A 261 15.11 -6.18 13.93
N LEU A 262 14.12 -7.10 13.91
CA LEU A 262 14.28 -8.49 14.38
C LEU A 262 14.83 -9.43 13.31
N LEU A 263 15.02 -8.99 12.05
CA LEU A 263 15.45 -9.84 10.96
C LEU A 263 16.91 -9.55 10.56
N LEU A 264 17.72 -10.60 10.52
CA LEU A 264 19.09 -10.59 9.99
C LEU A 264 19.19 -11.60 8.84
N PHE A 265 20.09 -11.37 7.91
CA PHE A 265 20.55 -12.44 7.02
C PHE A 265 21.31 -13.48 7.83
N SER A 266 21.02 -14.77 7.65
CA SER A 266 21.63 -15.82 8.47
C SER A 266 23.11 -16.04 8.16
N ASP A 267 23.54 -15.68 6.94
CA ASP A 267 24.90 -15.88 6.46
C ASP A 267 25.70 -14.55 6.50
N PRO A 268 26.55 -14.32 7.54
CA PRO A 268 27.33 -13.09 7.63
C PRO A 268 28.39 -12.99 6.51
N LYS A 269 28.64 -11.76 6.04
CA LYS A 269 29.70 -11.44 5.07
C LYS A 269 30.78 -10.56 5.69
N PRO A 270 32.08 -10.65 5.22
CA PRO A 270 33.10 -9.70 5.63
C PRO A 270 32.72 -8.27 5.30
N ILE A 271 32.87 -7.33 6.24
CA ILE A 271 32.63 -5.92 5.98
C ILE A 271 33.88 -5.25 5.40
N ASN A 272 33.67 -4.43 4.36
CA ASN A 272 34.69 -3.56 3.75
C ASN A 272 34.45 -2.09 4.12
N GLU A 273 35.29 -1.17 3.66
CA GLU A 273 35.16 0.27 3.99
C GLU A 273 33.87 0.86 3.41
N SER A 274 33.46 0.45 2.20
CA SER A 274 32.15 0.85 1.65
C SER A 274 30.99 0.32 2.50
N GLY A 275 31.08 -0.90 3.00
CA GLY A 275 30.09 -1.48 3.92
C GLY A 275 29.95 -0.68 5.21
N LYS A 276 31.05 -0.21 5.79
CA LYS A 276 31.03 0.68 6.97
C LYS A 276 30.37 2.02 6.65
N PHE A 277 30.67 2.59 5.48
CA PHE A 277 30.02 3.80 4.98
C PHE A 277 28.51 3.64 4.90
N TRP A 278 28.03 2.60 4.23
CA TRP A 278 26.58 2.36 4.08
C TRP A 278 25.89 1.97 5.39
N LEU A 279 26.56 1.26 6.27
CA LEU A 279 26.05 1.00 7.62
C LEU A 279 25.88 2.30 8.41
N ALA A 280 26.81 3.26 8.29
CA ALA A 280 26.72 4.57 8.93
C ALA A 280 25.54 5.38 8.34
N VAL A 281 25.40 5.42 7.01
CA VAL A 281 24.26 6.05 6.32
C VAL A 281 22.93 5.48 6.81
N HIS A 282 22.83 4.14 6.88
CA HIS A 282 21.63 3.45 7.35
C HIS A 282 21.31 3.76 8.82
N THR A 283 22.33 3.76 9.68
CA THR A 283 22.18 4.08 11.12
C THR A 283 21.59 5.48 11.30
N ALA A 284 22.14 6.47 10.61
CA ALA A 284 21.68 7.85 10.62
C ALA A 284 20.24 7.99 10.10
N ALA A 285 19.93 7.32 9.00
CA ALA A 285 18.57 7.32 8.40
C ALA A 285 17.52 6.62 9.28
N CYS A 286 17.91 5.62 10.08
CA CYS A 286 17.02 4.99 11.04
C CYS A 286 16.69 5.89 12.24
N TYR A 287 17.64 6.67 12.70
CA TYR A 287 17.41 7.65 13.78
C TYR A 287 16.64 8.88 13.27
N ASN A 288 17.07 9.41 12.14
CA ASN A 288 16.48 10.52 11.38
C ASN A 288 16.21 11.79 12.20
N GLN A 289 17.23 12.31 12.87
CA GLN A 289 17.15 13.54 13.63
C GLN A 289 16.88 14.74 12.69
N SER A 290 16.07 15.71 13.16
CA SER A 290 15.85 16.97 12.45
C SER A 290 16.64 18.09 13.11
N TYR A 291 17.22 18.98 12.29
CA TYR A 291 17.95 20.18 12.72
C TYR A 291 17.27 21.42 12.19
N ASN A 292 17.14 22.44 13.09
CA ASN A 292 16.65 23.76 12.67
C ASN A 292 17.71 24.48 11.86
N ILE A 293 17.30 25.34 10.93
CA ILE A 293 18.16 26.16 10.07
C ILE A 293 19.22 26.98 10.85
N ASN A 294 18.92 27.34 12.11
CA ASN A 294 19.85 28.11 12.95
C ASN A 294 20.78 27.20 13.77
N ASP A 295 20.54 25.89 13.79
CA ASP A 295 21.24 24.91 14.62
C ASP A 295 21.84 23.79 13.74
N ILE A 296 22.16 24.08 12.47
CA ILE A 296 22.84 23.15 11.58
C ILE A 296 24.23 22.81 12.21
N PRO A 297 24.54 21.52 12.42
CA PRO A 297 25.78 21.12 13.07
C PRO A 297 27.02 21.47 12.25
N GLU A 298 28.15 21.75 12.95
CA GLU A 298 29.44 22.09 12.34
C GLU A 298 30.07 20.92 11.54
N TRP A 299 29.62 19.68 11.75
CA TRP A 299 30.11 18.53 11.01
C TRP A 299 29.45 18.38 9.63
N CYS A 300 28.38 19.15 9.31
CA CYS A 300 27.82 19.19 7.97
C CYS A 300 28.79 19.88 7.00
N GLU A 301 29.02 19.23 5.87
CA GLU A 301 29.91 19.74 4.82
C GLU A 301 29.17 20.70 3.89
N GLU A 302 27.87 20.49 3.68
CA GLU A 302 27.05 21.27 2.77
C GLU A 302 26.39 22.49 3.43
N ASP A 303 26.20 23.55 2.64
CA ASP A 303 25.47 24.75 3.08
C ASP A 303 23.95 24.55 3.04
N TYR A 304 23.44 23.77 3.99
CA TYR A 304 21.98 23.55 4.11
C TYR A 304 21.22 24.82 4.46
N LYS A 305 21.87 25.83 5.05
CA LYS A 305 21.19 27.05 5.44
C LYS A 305 20.68 27.81 4.22
N SER A 306 21.53 28.04 3.23
CA SER A 306 21.16 28.69 1.97
C SER A 306 20.08 27.90 1.25
N HIS A 307 20.20 26.58 1.19
CA HIS A 307 19.22 25.72 0.56
C HIS A 307 17.85 25.79 1.27
N LEU A 308 17.81 25.73 2.60
CA LEU A 308 16.57 25.81 3.37
C LEU A 308 15.90 27.17 3.22
N GLU A 309 16.68 28.28 3.18
CA GLU A 309 16.18 29.62 2.91
C GLU A 309 15.52 29.72 1.53
N GLU A 310 16.14 29.17 0.48
CA GLU A 310 15.56 29.13 -0.88
C GLU A 310 14.26 28.31 -0.94
N GLU A 311 14.22 27.17 -0.25
CA GLU A 311 13.04 26.31 -0.19
C GLU A 311 11.96 26.83 0.78
N GLY A 312 12.27 27.80 1.64
CA GLY A 312 11.36 28.31 2.67
C GLY A 312 11.10 27.28 3.77
N LEU A 313 12.08 26.42 4.05
CA LEU A 313 12.03 25.41 5.10
C LEU A 313 12.76 25.94 6.34
N GLU A 314 12.29 25.53 7.53
CA GLU A 314 12.88 25.91 8.82
C GLU A 314 13.77 24.81 9.41
N ASP A 315 13.68 23.59 8.90
CA ASP A 315 14.42 22.42 9.38
C ASP A 315 14.72 21.42 8.24
N ILE A 316 15.76 20.62 8.46
CA ILE A 316 16.15 19.50 7.61
C ILE A 316 16.28 18.24 8.46
N SER A 317 15.78 17.12 7.96
CA SER A 317 16.01 15.80 8.58
C SER A 317 17.22 15.09 7.95
N VAL A 318 17.89 14.28 8.74
CA VAL A 318 19.14 13.61 8.34
C VAL A 318 18.97 12.77 7.07
N ASP A 319 17.80 12.16 6.85
CA ASP A 319 17.49 11.42 5.62
C ASP A 319 17.44 12.28 4.34
N LYS A 320 17.53 13.60 4.47
CA LYS A 320 17.57 14.58 3.37
C LYS A 320 18.94 15.22 3.17
N MET A 321 19.88 14.94 4.06
CA MET A 321 21.26 15.39 3.95
C MET A 321 22.03 14.51 2.95
N THR A 322 23.21 14.97 2.54
CA THR A 322 24.13 14.20 1.71
C THR A 322 24.50 12.89 2.39
N LEU A 323 24.96 11.90 1.64
CA LEU A 323 25.38 10.63 2.20
C LEU A 323 26.57 10.81 3.16
N ASN A 324 27.52 11.73 2.84
CA ASN A 324 28.66 12.05 3.70
C ASN A 324 28.20 12.67 5.03
N ASP A 325 27.22 13.58 5.00
CA ASP A 325 26.71 14.18 6.22
C ASP A 325 25.90 13.19 7.08
N ARG A 326 25.25 12.20 6.46
CA ARG A 326 24.65 11.06 7.23
C ARG A 326 25.72 10.26 7.95
N VAL A 327 26.87 10.00 7.30
CA VAL A 327 28.02 9.37 7.97
C VAL A 327 28.54 10.28 9.10
N GLY A 328 28.67 11.59 8.83
CA GLY A 328 29.03 12.61 9.84
C GLY A 328 28.13 12.55 11.07
N TRP A 329 26.81 12.42 10.87
CA TRP A 329 25.85 12.25 11.97
C TRP A 329 26.17 11.01 12.83
N THR A 330 26.41 9.87 12.20
CA THR A 330 26.69 8.62 12.90
C THR A 330 27.98 8.75 13.73
N MET A 331 29.04 9.33 13.16
CA MET A 331 30.30 9.55 13.86
C MET A 331 30.15 10.55 15.01
N ALA A 332 29.41 11.64 14.81
CA ALA A 332 29.16 12.64 15.86
C ALA A 332 28.29 12.10 17.02
N ASN A 333 27.50 11.06 16.77
CA ASN A 333 26.64 10.40 17.77
C ASN A 333 27.13 9.01 18.15
N TRP A 334 28.44 8.72 18.00
CA TRP A 334 29.01 7.40 18.19
C TRP A 334 28.73 6.80 19.58
N ASP A 335 28.81 7.61 20.65
CA ASP A 335 28.50 7.15 22.01
C ASP A 335 27.06 6.63 22.13
N LYS A 336 26.12 7.28 21.45
CA LYS A 336 24.71 6.84 21.38
C LYS A 336 24.57 5.53 20.59
N VAL A 337 25.22 5.45 19.44
CA VAL A 337 25.20 4.24 18.60
C VAL A 337 25.80 3.07 19.36
N PHE A 338 26.94 3.26 20.03
CA PHE A 338 27.66 2.20 20.71
C PHE A 338 27.06 1.81 22.08
N SER A 339 26.11 2.60 22.60
CA SER A 339 25.37 2.25 23.84
C SER A 339 24.46 1.03 23.67
N CYS A 340 24.01 0.73 22.44
CA CYS A 340 23.06 -0.34 22.13
C CYS A 340 21.79 -0.26 22.98
N GLU A 341 21.29 0.97 23.22
CA GLU A 341 20.06 1.20 23.96
C GLU A 341 18.90 1.57 23.02
N LEU A 342 17.71 1.10 23.36
CA LEU A 342 16.49 1.45 22.62
C LEU A 342 16.13 2.92 22.84
N ASP A 343 16.24 3.75 21.80
CA ASP A 343 15.84 5.14 21.83
C ASP A 343 14.52 5.35 21.05
N LEU A 344 13.44 5.54 21.79
CA LEU A 344 12.08 5.77 21.22
C LEU A 344 11.94 7.13 20.52
N LYS A 345 12.98 8.00 20.56
CA LYS A 345 13.01 9.26 19.80
C LYS A 345 13.44 9.02 18.35
N ALA A 346 14.10 7.91 18.06
CA ALA A 346 14.42 7.52 16.69
C ALA A 346 13.12 7.35 15.88
N GLU A 347 13.13 7.71 14.62
CA GLU A 347 11.98 7.50 13.73
C GLU A 347 11.66 6.01 13.55
N LYS A 348 12.73 5.17 13.48
CA LYS A 348 12.65 3.70 13.37
C LYS A 348 13.45 3.09 14.54
N PRO A 349 12.90 3.07 15.78
CA PRO A 349 13.66 2.74 16.97
C PRO A 349 14.25 1.34 16.98
N TYR A 350 13.56 0.34 16.44
CA TYR A 350 14.06 -1.04 16.42
C TYR A 350 15.09 -1.29 15.31
N MET A 351 14.93 -0.67 14.14
CA MET A 351 15.94 -0.71 13.10
C MET A 351 17.20 0.08 13.51
N PHE A 352 17.04 1.21 14.20
CA PHE A 352 18.17 1.93 14.78
C PHE A 352 18.90 1.06 15.80
N LEU A 353 18.20 0.42 16.73
CA LEU A 353 18.79 -0.49 17.70
C LEU A 353 19.50 -1.67 17.02
N ALA A 354 18.91 -2.23 15.96
CA ALA A 354 19.53 -3.29 15.17
C ALA A 354 20.85 -2.82 14.54
N SER A 355 20.90 -1.59 14.01
CA SER A 355 22.14 -1.02 13.48
C SER A 355 23.21 -0.77 14.56
N CYS A 356 22.79 -0.41 15.79
CA CYS A 356 23.71 -0.29 16.92
C CYS A 356 24.36 -1.64 17.27
N TYR A 357 23.57 -2.71 17.36
CA TYR A 357 24.11 -4.07 17.58
C TYR A 357 24.93 -4.57 16.40
N GLU A 358 24.60 -4.15 15.18
CA GLU A 358 25.40 -4.49 14.01
C GLU A 358 26.78 -3.84 14.08
N TRP A 359 26.91 -2.60 14.55
CA TRP A 359 28.21 -1.96 14.79
C TRP A 359 29.04 -2.71 15.83
N ASP A 360 28.44 -3.14 16.94
CA ASP A 360 29.12 -3.99 17.93
C ASP A 360 29.56 -5.34 17.33
N PHE A 361 28.70 -5.94 16.49
CA PHE A 361 29.01 -7.18 15.77
C PHE A 361 30.19 -7.00 14.79
N VAL A 362 30.17 -5.92 14.01
CA VAL A 362 31.25 -5.56 13.08
C VAL A 362 32.57 -5.36 13.78
N GLU A 363 32.59 -4.61 14.88
CA GLU A 363 33.83 -4.37 15.65
C GLU A 363 34.43 -5.66 16.25
N ARG A 364 33.58 -6.59 16.68
CA ARG A 364 34.03 -7.86 17.26
C ARG A 364 34.46 -8.91 16.24
N THR A 365 33.82 -8.93 15.07
CA THR A 365 33.96 -10.06 14.13
C THR A 365 34.54 -9.67 12.77
N GLY A 366 34.46 -8.42 12.38
CA GLY A 366 34.76 -7.95 11.02
C GLY A 366 33.72 -8.39 9.97
N MET A 367 32.53 -8.82 10.41
CA MET A 367 31.46 -9.34 9.55
C MET A 367 30.24 -8.47 9.65
N THR A 368 29.32 -8.51 8.65
CA THR A 368 28.03 -7.85 8.59
C THR A 368 26.92 -8.83 8.22
N GLN A 369 25.73 -8.66 8.81
CA GLN A 369 24.56 -9.49 8.58
C GLN A 369 23.25 -8.70 8.58
N LEU A 370 23.24 -7.41 8.95
CA LEU A 370 22.06 -6.57 8.93
C LEU A 370 21.67 -6.23 7.49
N PRO A 371 20.37 -6.32 7.11
CA PRO A 371 19.91 -5.76 5.85
C PRO A 371 20.04 -4.24 5.84
N VAL A 372 20.89 -3.71 4.99
CA VAL A 372 21.06 -2.26 4.74
C VAL A 372 20.25 -1.88 3.50
N ALA A 373 19.28 -0.99 3.68
CA ALA A 373 18.31 -0.64 2.65
C ALA A 373 18.66 0.69 1.97
N ILE A 374 18.44 0.72 0.65
CA ILE A 374 18.33 1.93 -0.18
C ILE A 374 16.88 2.06 -0.66
N ASP A 375 16.37 3.29 -0.80
CA ASP A 375 14.96 3.57 -1.11
C ASP A 375 14.82 4.54 -2.28
N GLY A 376 13.87 4.29 -3.17
CA GLY A 376 13.62 5.14 -4.34
C GLY A 376 13.02 6.50 -3.97
N SER A 377 13.52 7.57 -4.58
CA SER A 377 13.03 8.93 -4.36
C SER A 377 11.77 9.23 -5.17
N ASN A 378 10.56 8.96 -4.64
CA ASN A 378 9.29 9.14 -5.34
C ASN A 378 9.12 8.23 -6.57
N ASN A 379 9.27 6.95 -6.38
CA ASN A 379 9.34 5.92 -7.44
C ASN A 379 8.27 6.04 -8.55
N GLY A 380 7.00 6.27 -8.21
CA GLY A 380 5.95 6.45 -9.22
C GLY A 380 6.20 7.63 -10.18
N TRP A 381 6.77 8.73 -9.68
CA TRP A 381 7.16 9.88 -10.49
C TRP A 381 8.47 9.65 -11.22
N GLN A 382 9.40 8.85 -10.66
CA GLN A 382 10.61 8.41 -11.36
C GLN A 382 10.25 7.64 -12.63
N HIS A 383 9.39 6.62 -12.53
CA HIS A 383 8.92 5.87 -13.70
C HIS A 383 8.21 6.75 -14.73
N LEU A 384 7.28 7.61 -14.28
CA LEU A 384 6.58 8.52 -15.19
C LEU A 384 7.50 9.54 -15.84
N GLY A 385 8.45 10.10 -15.11
CA GLY A 385 9.47 11.04 -15.61
C GLY A 385 10.36 10.40 -16.67
N ALA A 386 10.82 9.18 -16.41
CA ALA A 386 11.63 8.41 -17.35
C ALA A 386 10.86 8.05 -18.62
N ILE A 387 9.59 7.62 -18.52
CA ILE A 387 8.73 7.30 -19.67
C ILE A 387 8.49 8.53 -20.55
N SER A 388 8.19 9.68 -19.92
CA SER A 388 7.92 10.94 -20.63
C SER A 388 9.17 11.68 -21.08
N LYS A 389 10.35 11.26 -20.63
CA LYS A 389 11.62 12.00 -20.80
C LYS A 389 11.53 13.45 -20.28
N ASP A 390 10.77 13.68 -19.21
CA ASP A 390 10.55 15.02 -18.63
C ASP A 390 11.73 15.40 -17.72
N ALA A 391 12.61 16.30 -18.21
CA ALA A 391 13.81 16.72 -17.50
C ALA A 391 13.48 17.41 -16.17
N HIS A 392 12.44 18.24 -16.12
CA HIS A 392 12.06 18.94 -14.89
C HIS A 392 11.56 17.97 -13.80
N THR A 393 10.71 17.01 -14.18
CA THR A 393 10.33 15.91 -13.26
C THR A 393 11.56 15.12 -12.83
N GLY A 394 12.47 14.80 -13.78
CA GLY A 394 13.72 14.10 -13.50
C GLY A 394 14.56 14.77 -12.41
N GLU A 395 14.70 16.10 -12.46
CA GLU A 395 15.39 16.86 -11.42
C GLU A 395 14.73 16.74 -10.03
N LEU A 396 13.40 16.75 -9.99
CA LEU A 396 12.64 16.74 -8.72
C LEU A 396 12.61 15.36 -8.04
N VAL A 397 12.93 14.30 -8.78
CA VAL A 397 12.82 12.92 -8.26
C VAL A 397 14.15 12.15 -8.34
N GLY A 398 15.27 12.86 -8.53
CA GLY A 398 16.60 12.28 -8.47
C GLY A 398 16.99 11.42 -9.69
N LEU A 399 16.43 11.69 -10.88
CA LEU A 399 16.87 11.04 -12.13
C LEU A 399 18.09 11.73 -12.78
N VAL A 400 18.46 12.92 -12.30
CA VAL A 400 19.64 13.66 -12.75
C VAL A 400 20.52 14.02 -11.56
N PRO A 401 21.83 14.23 -11.75
CA PRO A 401 22.74 14.62 -10.69
C PRO A 401 22.32 15.92 -10.02
N SER A 402 22.40 15.98 -8.70
CA SER A 402 22.22 17.19 -7.92
C SER A 402 23.03 17.12 -6.63
N ILE A 403 23.49 18.28 -6.11
CA ILE A 403 24.27 18.35 -4.86
C ILE A 403 23.38 18.04 -3.65
N ILE A 404 22.14 18.53 -3.65
CA ILE A 404 21.18 18.35 -2.57
C ILE A 404 19.88 17.78 -3.16
N GLN A 405 19.25 16.86 -2.43
CA GLN A 405 17.98 16.26 -2.84
C GLN A 405 16.88 17.31 -2.93
N LYS A 406 16.33 17.56 -4.12
CA LYS A 406 15.17 18.43 -4.31
C LYS A 406 13.91 17.81 -3.68
N ASP A 407 13.08 18.64 -3.04
CA ASP A 407 11.84 18.19 -2.43
C ASP A 407 10.64 18.46 -3.36
N PHE A 408 10.21 17.44 -4.07
CA PHE A 408 9.05 17.46 -4.95
C PHE A 408 7.77 18.00 -4.26
N TYR A 409 7.59 17.68 -2.98
CA TYR A 409 6.40 18.08 -2.23
C TYR A 409 6.43 19.57 -1.86
N VAL A 410 7.61 20.13 -1.65
CA VAL A 410 7.79 21.57 -1.43
C VAL A 410 7.52 22.34 -2.73
N GLN A 411 8.00 21.87 -3.87
CA GLN A 411 7.73 22.52 -5.16
C GLN A 411 6.24 22.52 -5.49
N THR A 412 5.55 21.41 -5.27
CA THR A 412 4.09 21.36 -5.43
C THR A 412 3.35 22.24 -4.42
N ALA A 413 3.87 22.40 -3.19
CA ALA A 413 3.32 23.30 -2.19
C ALA A 413 3.50 24.78 -2.58
N LYS A 414 4.66 25.19 -3.10
CA LYS A 414 4.91 26.54 -3.62
C LYS A 414 3.92 26.89 -4.74
N CYS A 415 3.79 26.02 -5.73
CA CYS A 415 2.83 26.19 -6.82
C CYS A 415 1.37 26.25 -6.31
N LEU A 416 1.02 25.43 -5.31
CA LEU A 416 -0.30 25.49 -4.67
C LEU A 416 -0.57 26.85 -4.01
N ILE A 417 0.41 27.41 -3.30
CA ILE A 417 0.30 28.73 -2.65
C ILE A 417 0.03 29.82 -3.69
N ASP A 418 0.75 29.80 -4.80
CA ASP A 418 0.54 30.73 -5.90
C ASP A 418 -0.86 30.64 -6.50
N LEU A 419 -1.32 29.41 -6.74
CA LEU A 419 -2.68 29.18 -7.25
C LEU A 419 -3.78 29.57 -6.25
N ALA A 420 -3.51 29.48 -4.95
CA ALA A 420 -4.44 29.84 -3.90
C ALA A 420 -4.61 31.36 -3.72
N SER A 421 -3.71 32.18 -4.29
CA SER A 421 -3.70 33.66 -4.18
C SER A 421 -5.01 34.35 -4.57
N LYS A 422 -5.87 33.68 -5.33
CA LYS A 422 -7.21 34.16 -5.76
C LYS A 422 -8.33 33.91 -4.75
N ASP A 423 -8.10 33.16 -3.67
CA ASP A 423 -9.05 32.87 -2.60
C ASP A 423 -8.50 33.43 -1.28
N GLU A 424 -9.05 34.56 -0.79
CA GLU A 424 -8.58 35.24 0.41
C GLU A 424 -8.51 34.32 1.64
N ARG A 425 -9.48 33.40 1.80
CA ARG A 425 -9.49 32.46 2.92
C ARG A 425 -8.32 31.48 2.84
N LEU A 426 -8.07 30.92 1.67
CA LEU A 426 -6.98 29.97 1.48
C LEU A 426 -5.61 30.66 1.57
N THR A 427 -5.49 31.86 1.04
CA THR A 427 -4.26 32.69 1.13
C THR A 427 -3.91 32.95 2.59
N SER A 428 -4.86 33.47 3.38
CA SER A 428 -4.66 33.72 4.81
C SER A 428 -4.33 32.44 5.58
N LEU A 429 -4.98 31.34 5.25
CA LEU A 429 -4.73 30.04 5.87
C LEU A 429 -3.29 29.57 5.60
N LEU A 430 -2.87 29.52 4.34
CA LEU A 430 -1.54 29.03 3.95
C LEU A 430 -0.42 29.94 4.46
N GLN A 431 -0.62 31.27 4.49
CA GLN A 431 0.33 32.21 5.07
C GLN A 431 0.51 32.06 6.59
N SER A 432 -0.49 31.52 7.30
CA SER A 432 -0.39 31.23 8.73
C SER A 432 0.36 29.94 9.06
N MET A 433 0.69 29.14 8.05
CA MET A 433 1.33 27.82 8.19
C MET A 433 2.79 27.87 7.73
N PRO A 434 3.74 27.34 8.50
CA PRO A 434 5.09 27.13 8.01
C PRO A 434 5.12 26.08 6.88
N MET A 435 6.08 26.18 5.97
CA MET A 435 6.17 25.33 4.78
C MET A 435 6.18 23.84 5.13
N LYS A 436 6.86 23.44 6.21
CA LYS A 436 6.87 22.04 6.66
C LYS A 436 5.48 21.49 7.01
N HIS A 437 4.57 22.33 7.54
CA HIS A 437 3.20 21.91 7.84
C HIS A 437 2.35 21.82 6.58
N ILE A 438 2.55 22.74 5.63
CA ILE A 438 1.91 22.68 4.30
C ILE A 438 2.39 21.42 3.57
N ARG A 439 3.70 21.16 3.56
CA ARG A 439 4.29 19.96 2.99
C ARG A 439 3.68 18.69 3.60
N LYS A 440 3.71 18.56 4.93
CA LYS A 440 3.28 17.34 5.65
C LYS A 440 1.79 17.11 5.58
N GLY A 441 0.97 18.13 5.86
CA GLY A 441 -0.49 17.98 6.00
C GLY A 441 -1.27 18.15 4.70
N ILE A 442 -0.73 18.89 3.72
CA ILE A 442 -1.47 19.28 2.52
C ILE A 442 -0.87 18.66 1.26
N SER A 443 0.45 18.88 1.00
CA SER A 443 1.05 18.51 -0.28
C SER A 443 1.46 17.04 -0.37
N LYS A 444 2.19 16.50 0.61
CA LYS A 444 2.91 15.20 0.50
C LYS A 444 2.02 14.05 0.03
N ARG A 445 0.98 13.71 0.78
CA ARG A 445 0.15 12.55 0.45
C ARG A 445 -0.65 12.73 -0.83
N GLY A 446 -1.12 13.96 -1.10
CA GLY A 446 -1.82 14.30 -2.34
C GLY A 446 -0.94 14.11 -3.57
N SER A 447 0.30 14.60 -3.50
CA SER A 447 1.29 14.49 -4.57
C SER A 447 1.75 13.04 -4.79
N MET A 448 2.00 12.26 -3.72
CA MET A 448 2.30 10.83 -3.83
C MET A 448 1.18 10.05 -4.53
N THR A 449 -0.07 10.29 -4.12
CA THR A 449 -1.21 9.51 -4.65
C THR A 449 -1.65 9.97 -6.03
N ARG A 450 -1.26 11.17 -6.48
CA ARG A 450 -1.56 11.68 -7.82
C ARG A 450 -0.86 10.88 -8.92
N ALA A 451 0.38 10.44 -8.71
CA ALA A 451 1.07 9.52 -9.63
C ALA A 451 0.24 8.25 -9.91
N TYR A 452 -0.62 7.89 -8.96
CA TYR A 452 -1.53 6.76 -9.06
C TYR A 452 -2.97 7.17 -9.35
N SER A 453 -3.16 8.26 -10.11
CA SER A 453 -4.45 8.77 -10.60
C SER A 453 -5.45 9.18 -9.53
N ALA A 454 -5.02 9.49 -8.29
CA ALA A 454 -5.93 10.00 -7.28
C ALA A 454 -6.58 11.31 -7.74
N GLY A 455 -7.90 11.36 -7.76
CA GLY A 455 -8.68 12.56 -8.07
C GLY A 455 -8.81 13.49 -6.87
N ALA A 456 -9.18 14.76 -7.12
CA ALA A 456 -9.29 15.79 -6.09
C ALA A 456 -10.17 15.39 -4.89
N SER A 457 -11.23 14.61 -5.10
CA SER A 457 -12.10 14.15 -4.01
C SER A 457 -11.38 13.20 -3.04
N LYS A 458 -10.57 12.25 -3.57
CA LYS A 458 -9.79 11.33 -2.73
C LYS A 458 -8.62 12.04 -2.05
N ILE A 459 -7.96 12.95 -2.76
CA ILE A 459 -6.91 13.80 -2.19
C ILE A 459 -7.47 14.65 -1.04
N ALA A 460 -8.67 15.24 -1.20
CA ALA A 460 -9.32 16.01 -0.13
C ALA A 460 -9.66 15.17 1.11
N GLU A 461 -10.11 13.94 0.91
CA GLU A 461 -10.38 13.00 1.99
C GLU A 461 -9.10 12.66 2.78
N ASN A 462 -8.03 12.30 2.06
CA ASN A 462 -6.74 11.99 2.64
C ASN A 462 -6.15 13.22 3.36
N MET A 463 -6.18 14.39 2.72
CA MET A 463 -5.72 15.66 3.30
C MET A 463 -6.46 15.98 4.60
N TYR A 464 -7.80 15.84 4.63
CA TYR A 464 -8.58 16.09 5.84
C TYR A 464 -8.24 15.13 6.97
N PHE A 465 -7.92 13.88 6.64
CA PHE A 465 -7.42 12.91 7.61
C PHE A 465 -6.05 13.34 8.18
N ASP A 466 -5.12 13.74 7.30
CA ASP A 466 -3.76 14.09 7.69
C ASP A 466 -3.74 15.36 8.55
N VAL A 467 -4.46 16.42 8.17
CA VAL A 467 -4.52 17.66 8.97
C VAL A 467 -5.18 17.45 10.35
N ARG A 468 -6.08 16.49 10.48
CA ARG A 468 -6.64 16.08 11.78
C ARG A 468 -5.63 15.29 12.61
N ALA A 469 -4.91 14.37 12.00
CA ALA A 469 -3.91 13.56 12.67
C ALA A 469 -2.75 14.42 13.22
N GLU A 470 -2.43 15.53 12.53
CA GLU A 470 -1.41 16.51 12.92
C GLU A 470 -1.97 17.65 13.79
N GLU A 471 -3.24 17.57 14.19
CA GLU A 471 -3.95 18.61 14.98
C GLU A 471 -3.99 20.00 14.30
N PHE A 472 -3.78 20.06 12.98
CA PHE A 472 -3.80 21.31 12.21
C PHE A 472 -5.22 21.88 12.07
N THR A 473 -6.26 21.06 12.22
CA THR A 473 -7.65 21.51 12.29
C THR A 473 -7.85 22.49 13.44
N ASP A 474 -7.29 22.21 14.60
CA ASP A 474 -7.43 23.03 15.79
C ASP A 474 -6.43 24.21 15.77
N LYS A 475 -5.19 23.94 15.34
CA LYS A 475 -4.12 24.92 15.30
C LYS A 475 -4.35 26.03 14.28
N TYR A 476 -4.85 25.70 13.08
CA TYR A 476 -5.01 26.64 11.96
C TYR A 476 -6.45 26.85 11.54
N GLY A 477 -7.40 26.16 12.14
CA GLY A 477 -8.81 26.24 11.80
C GLY A 477 -9.14 25.68 10.42
N ILE A 478 -8.42 24.62 9.96
CA ILE A 478 -8.63 24.00 8.65
C ILE A 478 -9.92 23.21 8.67
N THR A 479 -10.82 23.52 7.74
CA THR A 479 -12.11 22.82 7.62
C THR A 479 -12.09 21.79 6.48
N ARG A 480 -13.06 20.89 6.47
CA ARG A 480 -13.26 19.96 5.34
C ARG A 480 -13.45 20.70 4.01
N LYS A 481 -14.17 21.85 4.03
CA LYS A 481 -14.37 22.67 2.82
C LYS A 481 -13.07 23.27 2.31
N ASP A 482 -12.16 23.68 3.21
CA ASP A 482 -10.84 24.16 2.83
C ASP A 482 -10.04 23.04 2.16
N CYS A 483 -10.07 21.81 2.70
CA CYS A 483 -9.43 20.64 2.07
C CYS A 483 -10.02 20.32 0.69
N ASP A 484 -11.33 20.42 0.50
CA ASP A 484 -11.98 20.21 -0.81
C ASP A 484 -11.53 21.23 -1.87
N LYS A 485 -11.28 22.48 -1.47
CA LYS A 485 -10.74 23.53 -2.35
C LYS A 485 -9.24 23.33 -2.60
N LEU A 486 -8.46 23.14 -1.53
CA LEU A 486 -7.01 22.92 -1.60
C LEU A 486 -6.67 21.71 -2.48
N ALA A 487 -7.39 20.60 -2.34
CA ALA A 487 -7.15 19.41 -3.17
C ALA A 487 -7.35 19.67 -4.67
N LYS A 488 -8.32 20.50 -5.04
CA LYS A 488 -8.53 20.91 -6.46
C LYS A 488 -7.39 21.78 -6.98
N LEU A 489 -6.85 22.65 -6.13
CA LEU A 489 -5.70 23.48 -6.48
C LEU A 489 -4.42 22.66 -6.49
N LEU A 490 -4.25 21.73 -5.54
CA LEU A 490 -3.10 20.82 -5.49
C LEU A 490 -3.00 19.95 -6.75
N VAL A 491 -4.13 19.40 -7.22
CA VAL A 491 -4.13 18.67 -8.51
C VAL A 491 -3.60 19.57 -9.62
N LYS A 492 -4.04 20.82 -9.71
CA LYS A 492 -3.54 21.76 -10.74
C LYS A 492 -2.07 22.11 -10.53
N ALA A 493 -1.64 22.24 -9.28
CA ALA A 493 -0.23 22.53 -8.96
C ALA A 493 0.67 21.39 -9.44
N ILE A 494 0.29 20.14 -9.14
CA ILE A 494 1.03 18.96 -9.60
C ILE A 494 1.03 18.91 -11.14
N ASP A 495 -0.12 19.18 -11.75
CA ASP A 495 -0.27 19.20 -13.21
C ASP A 495 0.63 20.25 -13.89
N GLN A 496 0.93 21.36 -13.22
CA GLN A 496 1.87 22.38 -13.69
C GLN A 496 3.34 22.04 -13.43
N VAL A 497 3.61 21.37 -12.30
CA VAL A 497 4.98 20.97 -11.91
C VAL A 497 5.48 19.79 -12.76
N CYS A 498 4.61 18.84 -13.13
CA CYS A 498 4.98 17.63 -13.85
C CYS A 498 4.09 17.41 -15.08
N PRO A 499 4.21 18.22 -16.14
CA PRO A 499 3.34 18.13 -17.32
C PRO A 499 3.56 16.85 -18.16
N GLY A 500 4.80 16.40 -18.34
CA GLY A 500 5.13 15.20 -19.12
C GLY A 500 4.53 13.92 -18.55
N PRO A 501 4.74 13.62 -17.24
CA PRO A 501 4.07 12.53 -16.56
C PRO A 501 2.56 12.50 -16.71
N LEU A 502 1.90 13.67 -16.68
CA LEU A 502 0.45 13.74 -16.83
C LEU A 502 -0.01 13.44 -18.24
N GLN A 503 0.74 13.86 -19.27
CA GLN A 503 0.46 13.50 -20.66
C GLN A 503 0.57 11.99 -20.84
N THR A 504 1.58 11.35 -20.22
CA THR A 504 1.71 9.89 -20.20
C THR A 504 0.50 9.21 -19.55
N MET A 505 0.05 9.72 -18.40
CA MET A 505 -1.14 9.17 -17.72
C MET A 505 -2.40 9.34 -18.57
N ALA A 506 -2.59 10.49 -19.23
CA ALA A 506 -3.71 10.74 -20.11
C ALA A 506 -3.68 9.79 -21.32
N TYR A 507 -2.51 9.60 -21.92
CA TYR A 507 -2.32 8.67 -23.01
C TYR A 507 -2.72 7.23 -22.67
N LEU A 508 -2.27 6.71 -21.52
CA LEU A 508 -2.69 5.39 -21.04
C LEU A 508 -4.21 5.28 -20.86
N GLN A 509 -4.84 6.36 -20.37
CA GLN A 509 -6.30 6.42 -20.24
C GLN A 509 -7.00 6.41 -21.59
N GLU A 510 -6.50 7.13 -22.58
CA GLU A 510 -7.06 7.15 -23.92
C GLU A 510 -6.93 5.79 -24.62
N LEU A 511 -5.79 5.11 -24.49
CA LEU A 511 -5.61 3.74 -24.97
C LEU A 511 -6.61 2.77 -24.34
N ALA A 512 -6.79 2.85 -23.02
CA ALA A 512 -7.77 2.03 -22.32
C ALA A 512 -9.21 2.34 -22.78
N GLN A 513 -9.53 3.62 -23.03
CA GLN A 513 -10.83 4.04 -23.53
C GLN A 513 -11.07 3.52 -24.94
N PHE A 514 -10.05 3.52 -25.77
CA PHE A 514 -10.13 2.97 -27.12
C PHE A 514 -10.48 1.47 -27.12
N GLN A 515 -9.92 0.70 -26.21
CA GLN A 515 -10.21 -0.74 -26.11
C GLN A 515 -11.53 -1.06 -25.48
N ILE A 516 -11.82 -0.46 -24.33
CA ILE A 516 -12.99 -0.80 -23.51
C ILE A 516 -14.25 -0.06 -23.99
N GLY A 517 -14.10 1.18 -24.47
CA GLY A 517 -15.20 2.05 -24.90
C GLY A 517 -15.36 3.28 -24.02
N LYS A 518 -16.37 4.09 -24.34
CA LYS A 518 -16.69 5.33 -23.66
C LYS A 518 -18.18 5.43 -23.34
N HIS A 519 -18.53 6.20 -22.31
CA HIS A 519 -19.90 6.60 -22.08
C HIS A 519 -20.22 7.86 -22.87
N GLU A 520 -21.14 7.78 -23.81
CA GLU A 520 -21.68 8.93 -24.52
C GLU A 520 -23.00 9.38 -23.90
N LEU A 521 -23.17 10.69 -23.81
CA LEU A 521 -24.40 11.29 -23.35
C LEU A 521 -25.36 11.40 -24.56
N ILE A 522 -26.46 10.65 -24.52
CA ILE A 522 -27.52 10.70 -25.52
C ILE A 522 -28.65 11.52 -24.99
N GLY A 523 -29.30 12.30 -25.87
CA GLY A 523 -30.44 13.19 -25.55
C GLY A 523 -30.09 14.67 -25.55
N GLY A 524 -28.79 15.02 -25.81
CA GLY A 524 -28.34 16.41 -25.92
C GLY A 524 -26.85 16.55 -25.51
N THR A 525 -26.38 17.78 -25.43
CA THR A 525 -24.98 18.08 -25.12
C THR A 525 -24.68 18.03 -23.62
N ARG A 526 -23.42 17.80 -23.26
CA ARG A 526 -22.97 17.88 -21.85
C ARG A 526 -23.24 19.25 -21.23
N ALA A 527 -23.17 20.33 -22.04
CA ALA A 527 -23.41 21.68 -21.58
C ALA A 527 -24.87 21.87 -21.20
N GLU A 528 -25.82 21.37 -22.02
CA GLU A 528 -27.25 21.37 -21.73
C GLU A 528 -27.61 20.56 -20.50
N PHE A 529 -27.08 19.36 -20.41
CA PHE A 529 -27.30 18.49 -19.23
C PHE A 529 -26.78 19.13 -17.93
N LYS A 530 -25.63 19.81 -18.00
CA LYS A 530 -25.07 20.56 -16.87
C LYS A 530 -25.99 21.73 -16.51
N ARG A 531 -26.44 22.54 -17.50
CA ARG A 531 -27.32 23.68 -17.30
C ARG A 531 -28.62 23.26 -16.63
N LEU A 532 -29.24 22.17 -17.10
CA LEU A 532 -30.45 21.63 -16.51
C LEU A 532 -30.26 21.15 -15.06
N LYS A 533 -29.15 20.49 -14.78
CA LYS A 533 -28.79 20.08 -13.40
C LYS A 533 -28.57 21.25 -12.48
N ASP A 534 -27.91 22.30 -12.94
CA ASP A 534 -27.66 23.50 -12.16
C ASP A 534 -28.99 24.25 -11.91
N ARG A 535 -29.86 24.35 -12.91
CA ARG A 535 -31.20 24.94 -12.75
C ARG A 535 -32.08 24.16 -11.79
N ARG A 536 -32.07 22.81 -11.88
CA ARG A 536 -32.79 21.96 -10.91
C ARG A 536 -32.27 22.17 -9.48
N ARG A 537 -30.94 22.32 -9.30
CA ARG A 537 -30.36 22.57 -7.99
C ARG A 537 -30.77 23.94 -7.43
N GLU A 538 -30.79 24.94 -8.28
CA GLU A 538 -31.23 26.28 -7.93
C GLU A 538 -32.72 26.26 -7.46
N LEU A 539 -33.65 25.67 -8.23
CA LEU A 539 -35.06 25.53 -7.84
C LEU A 539 -35.19 24.77 -6.50
N LEU A 540 -34.51 23.64 -6.34
CA LEU A 540 -34.56 22.86 -5.10
C LEU A 540 -33.94 23.58 -3.89
N SER A 541 -33.13 24.62 -4.08
CA SER A 541 -32.53 25.41 -2.99
C SER A 541 -33.43 26.51 -2.44
N LYS A 542 -34.58 26.81 -3.09
CA LYS A 542 -35.47 27.92 -2.73
C LYS A 542 -36.41 27.63 -1.54
N GLY A 543 -36.50 26.42 -1.06
CA GLY A 543 -37.29 26.04 0.11
C GLY A 543 -38.81 25.95 -0.15
N GLU A 544 -39.48 27.03 -0.55
CA GLU A 544 -40.86 27.06 -1.04
C GLU A 544 -40.86 27.49 -2.51
N LEU A 545 -41.57 26.74 -3.34
CA LEU A 545 -41.72 26.99 -4.76
C LEU A 545 -43.17 27.40 -5.03
N ASP A 546 -43.38 28.39 -5.91
CA ASP A 546 -44.69 28.68 -6.45
C ASP A 546 -45.11 27.65 -7.53
N ASP A 547 -46.38 27.74 -8.01
CA ASP A 547 -46.94 26.78 -8.96
C ASP A 547 -46.15 26.77 -10.29
N ASP A 548 -45.66 27.91 -10.76
CA ASP A 548 -44.87 28.03 -11.99
C ASP A 548 -43.46 27.41 -11.80
N GLU A 549 -42.81 27.66 -10.66
CA GLU A 549 -41.52 27.08 -10.31
C GLU A 549 -41.61 25.57 -10.10
N LEU A 550 -42.72 25.08 -9.55
CA LEU A 550 -42.97 23.64 -9.39
C LEU A 550 -43.15 22.96 -10.75
N ALA A 551 -43.86 23.62 -11.68
CA ALA A 551 -44.02 23.16 -13.06
C ALA A 551 -42.67 23.15 -13.78
N GLU A 552 -41.83 24.19 -13.62
CA GLU A 552 -40.48 24.25 -14.18
C GLU A 552 -39.58 23.14 -13.61
N LEU A 553 -39.64 22.90 -12.29
CA LEU A 553 -38.86 21.82 -11.65
C LEU A 553 -39.22 20.44 -12.21
N ASN A 554 -40.50 20.23 -12.49
CA ASN A 554 -41.01 19.00 -13.09
C ASN A 554 -40.51 18.85 -14.53
N ASP A 555 -40.60 19.90 -15.33
CA ASP A 555 -40.15 19.95 -16.74
C ASP A 555 -38.63 19.71 -16.83
N VAL A 556 -37.85 20.42 -16.03
CA VAL A 556 -36.39 20.26 -15.96
C VAL A 556 -36.01 18.83 -15.51
N SER A 557 -36.79 18.24 -14.58
CA SER A 557 -36.57 16.87 -14.14
C SER A 557 -36.89 15.84 -15.23
N ILE A 558 -37.94 16.05 -16.03
CA ILE A 558 -38.30 15.22 -17.19
C ILE A 558 -37.19 15.32 -18.25
N GLN A 559 -36.72 16.53 -18.55
CA GLN A 559 -35.62 16.74 -19.49
C GLN A 559 -34.31 16.07 -19.01
N ILE A 560 -33.93 16.19 -17.74
CA ILE A 560 -32.78 15.50 -17.18
C ILE A 560 -32.93 13.97 -17.33
N ASN A 561 -34.10 13.42 -17.12
CA ASN A 561 -34.36 11.99 -17.21
C ASN A 561 -34.36 11.47 -18.67
N SER A 562 -34.53 12.35 -19.67
CA SER A 562 -34.41 11.99 -21.09
C SER A 562 -32.93 11.78 -21.50
N PHE A 563 -32.00 12.36 -20.77
CA PHE A 563 -30.56 12.12 -21.00
C PHE A 563 -30.17 10.76 -20.45
N LYS A 564 -29.57 9.96 -21.30
CA LYS A 564 -29.02 8.65 -20.92
C LYS A 564 -27.55 8.61 -21.26
N TYR A 565 -26.75 7.97 -20.38
CA TYR A 565 -25.40 7.58 -20.73
C TYR A 565 -25.49 6.20 -21.37
N GLU A 566 -25.23 6.12 -22.65
CA GLU A 566 -25.07 4.85 -23.35
C GLU A 566 -23.59 4.53 -23.49
N LEU A 567 -23.28 3.25 -23.32
CA LEU A 567 -21.95 2.74 -23.50
C LEU A 567 -21.73 2.50 -24.99
N THR A 568 -20.90 3.34 -25.60
CA THR A 568 -20.33 3.04 -26.91
C THR A 568 -19.11 2.17 -26.67
N TYR A 569 -19.18 0.92 -27.11
CA TYR A 569 -18.03 0.04 -27.08
C TYR A 569 -16.96 0.55 -28.04
N GLY A 570 -15.70 0.52 -27.57
CA GLY A 570 -14.54 0.65 -28.44
C GLY A 570 -14.36 -0.63 -29.23
N ASN A 571 -13.26 -1.35 -29.01
CA ASN A 571 -13.07 -2.68 -29.61
C ASN A 571 -13.89 -3.80 -28.95
N GLY A 572 -14.65 -3.48 -27.89
CA GLY A 572 -15.50 -4.42 -27.18
C GLY A 572 -14.77 -5.31 -26.18
N GLU A 573 -13.52 -4.98 -25.87
CA GLU A 573 -12.73 -5.71 -24.91
C GLU A 573 -13.23 -5.46 -23.48
N THR A 574 -13.09 -6.48 -22.65
CA THR A 574 -13.45 -6.41 -21.21
C THR A 574 -12.23 -6.50 -20.29
N THR A 575 -11.06 -6.67 -20.89
CA THR A 575 -9.77 -6.89 -20.21
C THR A 575 -8.70 -6.11 -20.94
N ILE A 576 -7.73 -5.58 -20.21
CA ILE A 576 -6.53 -4.97 -20.79
C ILE A 576 -5.32 -5.75 -20.26
N GLU A 577 -4.45 -6.17 -21.19
CA GLU A 577 -3.23 -6.92 -20.86
C GLU A 577 -2.01 -6.22 -21.45
N TRP A 578 -0.88 -6.35 -20.75
CA TRP A 578 0.41 -5.90 -21.24
C TRP A 578 1.54 -6.75 -20.66
N ASP A 579 2.61 -6.91 -21.42
CA ASP A 579 3.81 -7.59 -20.97
C ASP A 579 4.78 -6.57 -20.37
N THR A 580 5.28 -6.88 -19.17
CA THR A 580 6.28 -6.07 -18.50
C THR A 580 7.71 -6.48 -18.92
N PRO A 581 8.72 -5.61 -18.73
CA PRO A 581 10.12 -5.95 -19.03
C PRO A 581 10.63 -7.21 -18.31
N SER A 582 10.06 -7.58 -17.15
CA SER A 582 10.42 -8.81 -16.44
C SER A 582 9.77 -10.09 -17.00
N GLY A 583 9.03 -9.99 -18.10
CA GLY A 583 8.30 -11.11 -18.70
C GLY A 583 6.96 -11.44 -18.00
N PHE A 584 6.56 -10.65 -17.01
CA PHE A 584 5.25 -10.80 -16.35
C PHE A 584 4.16 -10.19 -17.23
N ARG A 585 3.09 -10.95 -17.52
CA ARG A 585 1.90 -10.42 -18.19
C ARG A 585 0.91 -9.90 -17.17
N ALA A 586 0.84 -8.57 -17.07
CA ALA A 586 -0.15 -7.90 -16.26
C ALA A 586 -1.52 -7.96 -16.95
N ARG A 587 -2.59 -8.21 -16.14
CA ARG A 587 -3.96 -8.27 -16.63
C ARG A 587 -4.86 -7.43 -15.77
N TYR A 588 -5.48 -6.44 -16.36
CA TYR A 588 -6.39 -5.54 -15.66
C TYR A 588 -7.84 -5.76 -16.08
N GLU A 589 -8.66 -6.11 -15.09
CA GLU A 589 -10.10 -6.30 -15.22
C GLU A 589 -10.83 -5.37 -14.25
N ASN A 590 -11.88 -4.74 -14.71
CA ASN A 590 -12.75 -3.94 -13.86
C ASN A 590 -14.20 -4.01 -14.37
N PHE A 591 -15.04 -4.71 -13.62
CA PHE A 591 -16.43 -4.93 -14.00
C PHE A 591 -17.37 -4.10 -13.13
N THR A 592 -18.52 -3.72 -13.68
CA THR A 592 -19.62 -3.18 -12.88
C THR A 592 -20.08 -4.27 -11.90
N THR A 593 -20.58 -3.84 -10.75
CA THR A 593 -21.02 -4.77 -9.72
C THR A 593 -22.49 -4.61 -9.43
N VAL A 594 -23.14 -5.72 -9.10
CA VAL A 594 -24.50 -5.77 -8.55
C VAL A 594 -24.46 -6.25 -7.11
N ASP A 595 -25.33 -5.72 -6.28
CA ASP A 595 -25.43 -6.15 -4.88
C ASP A 595 -26.10 -7.51 -4.80
N PHE A 596 -25.34 -8.51 -4.36
CA PHE A 596 -25.87 -9.77 -3.90
C PHE A 596 -26.17 -9.68 -2.40
N LYS A 597 -27.45 -9.87 -2.04
CA LYS A 597 -27.91 -9.75 -0.64
C LYS A 597 -28.20 -11.12 -0.06
N ALA A 598 -27.40 -11.57 0.88
CA ALA A 598 -27.64 -12.75 1.67
C ALA A 598 -28.10 -12.39 3.09
N ARG A 599 -28.93 -13.25 3.69
CA ARG A 599 -29.33 -13.13 5.10
C ARG A 599 -28.77 -14.31 5.88
N ALA A 600 -28.21 -14.01 7.03
CA ALA A 600 -27.72 -15.01 7.98
C ALA A 600 -28.22 -14.66 9.38
N ARG A 601 -28.10 -15.61 10.30
CA ARG A 601 -28.41 -15.40 11.70
C ARG A 601 -27.17 -15.75 12.52
N LEU A 602 -26.54 -14.72 13.09
CA LEU A 602 -25.34 -14.85 13.90
C LEU A 602 -25.69 -14.48 15.36
N ASN A 603 -25.41 -15.39 16.28
CA ASN A 603 -25.62 -15.20 17.71
C ASN A 603 -27.00 -14.62 18.05
N GLY A 604 -28.04 -15.14 17.37
CA GLY A 604 -29.42 -14.71 17.55
C GLY A 604 -29.81 -13.40 16.83
N LYS A 605 -28.88 -12.67 16.26
CA LYS A 605 -29.13 -11.45 15.47
C LYS A 605 -29.29 -11.79 13.98
N ASP A 606 -30.30 -11.20 13.35
CA ASP A 606 -30.45 -11.29 11.89
C ASP A 606 -29.48 -10.31 11.24
N VAL A 607 -28.51 -10.84 10.51
CA VAL A 607 -27.49 -10.06 9.79
C VAL A 607 -27.76 -10.10 8.29
N LYS A 608 -27.45 -9.02 7.61
CA LYS A 608 -27.55 -8.89 6.16
C LYS A 608 -26.15 -8.72 5.60
N HIS A 609 -25.78 -9.62 4.70
CA HIS A 609 -24.57 -9.49 3.91
C HIS A 609 -24.90 -8.82 2.59
N VAL A 610 -24.09 -7.84 2.24
CA VAL A 610 -24.14 -7.20 0.92
C VAL A 610 -22.78 -7.46 0.26
N LEU A 611 -22.80 -8.28 -0.76
CA LEU A 611 -21.64 -8.60 -1.59
C LEU A 611 -21.79 -7.91 -2.93
N LYS A 612 -20.75 -7.22 -3.36
CA LYS A 612 -20.66 -6.73 -4.73
C LYS A 612 -20.19 -7.88 -5.62
N THR A 613 -21.07 -8.38 -6.45
CA THR A 613 -20.75 -9.43 -7.41
C THR A 613 -20.47 -8.78 -8.76
N PRO A 614 -19.33 -9.07 -9.41
CA PRO A 614 -19.03 -8.53 -10.73
C PRO A 614 -20.07 -9.02 -11.75
N THR A 615 -20.40 -8.17 -12.68
CA THR A 615 -21.19 -8.51 -13.87
C THR A 615 -20.25 -8.81 -15.05
N ASP A 616 -20.82 -9.09 -16.20
CA ASP A 616 -20.10 -9.22 -17.48
C ASP A 616 -19.78 -7.87 -18.16
N ARG A 617 -20.22 -6.74 -17.56
CA ARG A 617 -20.06 -5.40 -18.14
C ARG A 617 -18.86 -4.67 -17.58
N PRO A 618 -17.98 -4.13 -18.42
CA PRO A 618 -16.84 -3.35 -17.97
C PRO A 618 -17.26 -2.07 -17.24
N ASN A 619 -16.54 -1.75 -16.17
CA ASN A 619 -16.65 -0.49 -15.46
C ASN A 619 -15.68 0.52 -16.04
N ILE A 620 -16.07 1.26 -17.05
CA ILE A 620 -15.21 2.19 -17.79
C ILE A 620 -14.57 3.22 -16.84
N ARG A 621 -15.31 3.77 -15.89
CA ARG A 621 -14.72 4.73 -14.92
C ARG A 621 -13.63 4.08 -14.07
N GLY A 622 -13.85 2.83 -13.66
CA GLY A 622 -12.86 2.05 -12.95
C GLY A 622 -11.61 1.79 -13.80
N PHE A 623 -11.79 1.45 -15.08
CA PHE A 623 -10.67 1.29 -16.02
C PHE A 623 -9.89 2.60 -16.18
N MET A 624 -10.56 3.72 -16.45
CA MET A 624 -9.93 5.03 -16.63
C MET A 624 -9.14 5.51 -15.40
N SER A 625 -9.66 5.24 -14.20
CA SER A 625 -8.96 5.61 -12.97
C SER A 625 -7.85 4.64 -12.58
N GLY A 626 -7.92 3.38 -13.01
CA GLY A 626 -7.04 2.32 -12.57
C GLY A 626 -5.90 1.97 -13.54
N ILE A 627 -6.01 2.32 -14.83
CA ILE A 627 -4.99 1.89 -15.81
C ILE A 627 -3.60 2.45 -15.49
N SER A 628 -3.47 3.77 -15.28
CA SER A 628 -2.17 4.39 -14.99
C SER A 628 -1.53 3.85 -13.71
N PRO A 629 -2.22 3.77 -12.54
CA PRO A 629 -1.62 3.20 -11.34
C PRO A 629 -1.23 1.73 -11.50
N ASN A 630 -2.05 0.91 -12.16
CA ASN A 630 -1.71 -0.49 -12.36
C ASN A 630 -0.53 -0.67 -13.30
N PHE A 631 -0.45 0.17 -14.33
CA PHE A 631 0.66 0.18 -15.25
C PHE A 631 1.97 0.59 -14.55
N ILE A 632 1.98 1.72 -13.82
CA ILE A 632 3.19 2.17 -13.09
C ILE A 632 3.61 1.17 -12.02
N HIS A 633 2.67 0.58 -11.27
CA HIS A 633 3.00 -0.48 -10.32
C HIS A 633 3.56 -1.74 -10.99
N SER A 634 3.20 -2.03 -12.24
CA SER A 634 3.77 -3.16 -12.95
C SER A 634 5.18 -2.88 -13.47
N MET A 635 5.49 -1.62 -13.78
CA MET A 635 6.85 -1.19 -14.15
C MET A 635 7.79 -1.19 -12.95
N ASP A 636 7.33 -0.68 -11.80
CA ASP A 636 8.01 -0.76 -10.52
C ASP A 636 8.29 -2.23 -10.11
N ALA A 637 7.30 -3.09 -10.23
CA ALA A 637 7.44 -4.52 -9.98
C ALA A 637 8.44 -5.19 -10.95
N ALA A 638 8.44 -4.77 -12.22
CA ALA A 638 9.39 -5.28 -13.21
C ALA A 638 10.82 -4.83 -12.89
N HIS A 639 11.01 -3.57 -12.49
CA HIS A 639 12.32 -3.06 -12.07
C HIS A 639 12.88 -3.90 -10.91
N MET A 640 12.12 -4.07 -9.83
CA MET A 640 12.51 -4.91 -8.70
C MET A 640 12.81 -6.35 -9.14
N ALA A 641 11.95 -6.96 -9.96
CA ALA A 641 12.12 -8.35 -10.39
C ALA A 641 13.39 -8.55 -11.24
N LEU A 642 13.71 -7.60 -12.14
CA LEU A 642 14.92 -7.64 -12.95
C LEU A 642 16.18 -7.49 -12.10
N VAL A 643 16.17 -6.58 -11.12
CA VAL A 643 17.30 -6.42 -10.18
C VAL A 643 17.54 -7.71 -9.41
N ILE A 644 16.48 -8.30 -8.82
CA ILE A 644 16.61 -9.53 -8.01
C ILE A 644 16.97 -10.75 -8.85
N ALA A 645 16.45 -10.86 -10.07
CA ALA A 645 16.71 -12.02 -10.93
C ALA A 645 18.19 -12.16 -11.30
N ASP A 646 18.91 -11.05 -11.39
CA ASP A 646 20.32 -10.98 -11.74
C ASP A 646 21.20 -10.60 -10.52
N TRP A 647 20.71 -10.84 -9.29
CA TRP A 647 21.41 -10.57 -8.06
C TRP A 647 21.90 -11.87 -7.41
N ASP A 648 23.20 -11.94 -7.13
CA ASP A 648 23.85 -13.07 -6.46
C ASP A 648 24.18 -12.70 -5.02
N GLY A 649 23.21 -12.74 -4.14
CA GLY A 649 23.36 -12.42 -2.73
C GLY A 649 22.06 -12.39 -1.97
N ALA A 650 22.12 -12.16 -0.65
CA ALA A 650 20.94 -11.97 0.16
C ALA A 650 20.22 -10.66 -0.27
N PHE A 651 18.91 -10.69 -0.30
CA PHE A 651 18.07 -9.58 -0.72
C PHE A 651 16.81 -9.44 0.13
N GLY A 652 16.56 -8.23 0.60
CA GLY A 652 15.30 -7.83 1.21
C GLY A 652 14.59 -6.83 0.29
N ALA A 653 13.29 -6.98 0.07
CA ALA A 653 12.53 -6.10 -0.82
C ALA A 653 11.24 -5.60 -0.18
N VAL A 654 10.99 -4.30 -0.33
CA VAL A 654 9.71 -3.66 -0.03
C VAL A 654 9.35 -2.75 -1.20
N HIS A 655 8.78 -3.31 -2.25
CA HIS A 655 8.42 -2.61 -3.49
C HIS A 655 9.60 -1.84 -4.12
N ASP A 656 9.77 -0.56 -3.78
CA ASP A 656 10.78 0.38 -4.24
C ASP A 656 11.92 0.61 -3.23
N SER A 657 12.03 -0.24 -2.20
CA SER A 657 13.11 -0.25 -1.23
C SER A 657 13.82 -1.59 -1.26
N PHE A 658 15.13 -1.59 -1.52
CA PHE A 658 15.97 -2.76 -1.69
C PHE A 658 17.02 -2.82 -0.61
N ALA A 659 17.27 -4.01 -0.08
CA ALA A 659 18.27 -4.22 0.98
C ALA A 659 19.17 -5.42 0.68
N THR A 660 20.41 -5.29 1.08
CA THR A 660 21.42 -6.36 1.01
C THR A 660 22.41 -6.22 2.17
N HIS A 661 23.47 -7.03 2.22
CA HIS A 661 24.54 -6.80 3.18
C HIS A 661 25.21 -5.45 2.95
N ALA A 662 25.66 -4.81 4.02
CA ALA A 662 26.29 -3.49 3.94
C ALA A 662 27.40 -3.41 2.89
N SER A 663 28.24 -4.45 2.77
CA SER A 663 29.35 -4.53 1.81
C SER A 663 28.94 -4.61 0.34
N ASP A 664 27.68 -4.94 0.06
CA ASP A 664 27.17 -5.16 -1.30
C ASP A 664 26.28 -4.00 -1.79
N VAL A 665 26.11 -2.95 -0.98
CA VAL A 665 25.15 -1.85 -1.29
C VAL A 665 25.57 -1.06 -2.52
N ASP A 666 26.87 -0.79 -2.73
CA ASP A 666 27.35 -0.12 -3.94
C ASP A 666 27.00 -0.90 -5.20
N ASP A 667 27.24 -2.22 -5.18
CA ASP A 667 26.94 -3.10 -6.31
C ASP A 667 25.42 -3.16 -6.55
N LEU A 668 24.63 -3.22 -5.48
CA LEU A 668 23.17 -3.17 -5.56
C LEU A 668 22.68 -1.85 -6.17
N LEU A 669 23.22 -0.71 -5.72
CA LEU A 669 22.87 0.61 -6.25
C LEU A 669 23.19 0.72 -7.74
N GLN A 670 24.39 0.28 -8.14
CA GLN A 670 24.78 0.28 -9.55
C GLN A 670 23.87 -0.62 -10.38
N LYS A 671 23.56 -1.81 -9.91
CA LYS A 671 22.64 -2.73 -10.57
C LYS A 671 21.23 -2.13 -10.71
N THR A 672 20.74 -1.49 -9.64
CA THR A 672 19.44 -0.82 -9.63
C THR A 672 19.36 0.30 -10.67
N LYS A 673 20.40 1.15 -10.76
CA LYS A 673 20.53 2.19 -11.78
C LYS A 673 20.58 1.62 -13.20
N GLN A 674 21.45 0.63 -13.43
CA GLN A 674 21.62 0.00 -14.73
C GLN A 674 20.30 -0.57 -15.24
N VAL A 675 19.60 -1.37 -14.44
CA VAL A 675 18.32 -1.98 -14.83
C VAL A 675 17.28 -0.91 -15.16
N PHE A 676 17.19 0.16 -14.37
CA PHE A 676 16.25 1.24 -14.63
C PHE A 676 16.57 1.97 -15.95
N ILE A 677 17.83 2.26 -16.22
CA ILE A 677 18.29 2.87 -17.47
C ILE A 677 17.92 1.96 -18.66
N GLU A 678 18.23 0.66 -18.58
CA GLU A 678 17.90 -0.31 -19.62
C GLU A 678 16.40 -0.37 -19.92
N MET A 679 15.54 -0.27 -18.89
CA MET A 679 14.09 -0.25 -19.07
C MET A 679 13.58 0.95 -19.89
N TYR A 680 14.26 2.11 -19.83
CA TYR A 680 13.77 3.37 -20.38
C TYR A 680 14.67 4.02 -21.44
N THR A 681 15.75 3.39 -21.84
CA THR A 681 16.62 3.92 -22.91
C THR A 681 15.93 3.89 -24.28
N ASN A 682 14.99 2.96 -24.50
CA ASN A 682 14.30 2.83 -25.77
C ASN A 682 13.22 3.90 -25.95
N ASP A 683 13.35 4.75 -26.96
CA ASP A 683 12.40 5.83 -27.30
C ASP A 683 11.07 5.31 -27.88
N ASN A 684 10.98 4.03 -28.25
CA ASN A 684 9.77 3.41 -28.78
C ASN A 684 8.78 2.92 -27.68
N PHE A 685 8.95 3.37 -26.46
CA PHE A 685 8.12 2.92 -25.33
C PHE A 685 6.62 3.13 -25.60
N PHE A 686 6.23 4.33 -26.04
CA PHE A 686 4.82 4.64 -26.34
C PHE A 686 4.25 3.80 -27.49
N ASP A 687 5.05 3.51 -28.54
CA ASP A 687 4.63 2.62 -29.63
C ASP A 687 4.41 1.20 -29.14
N THR A 688 5.33 0.68 -28.35
CA THR A 688 5.24 -0.66 -27.75
C THR A 688 3.99 -0.81 -26.92
N ILE A 689 3.72 0.14 -26.01
CA ILE A 689 2.54 0.12 -25.15
C ILE A 689 1.25 0.28 -25.95
N ARG A 690 1.22 1.17 -26.95
CA ARG A 690 0.07 1.32 -27.84
C ARG A 690 -0.25 0.00 -28.55
N GLN A 691 0.76 -0.65 -29.10
CA GLN A 691 0.59 -1.94 -29.79
C GLN A 691 0.08 -3.02 -28.84
N GLN A 692 0.65 -3.13 -27.64
CA GLN A 692 0.22 -4.12 -26.65
C GLN A 692 -1.21 -3.87 -26.16
N LEU A 693 -1.56 -2.61 -25.83
CA LEU A 693 -2.86 -2.29 -25.27
C LEU A 693 -3.98 -2.24 -26.30
N THR A 694 -3.72 -1.94 -27.56
CA THR A 694 -4.76 -1.69 -28.56
C THR A 694 -4.71 -2.58 -29.80
N ASN A 695 -3.65 -3.35 -30.00
CA ASN A 695 -3.39 -4.10 -31.23
C ASN A 695 -3.52 -3.23 -32.51
N ASN A 696 -3.38 -1.89 -32.37
CA ASN A 696 -3.55 -0.93 -33.46
C ASN A 696 -2.51 0.19 -33.35
N THR A 697 -1.83 0.47 -34.45
CA THR A 697 -0.75 1.46 -34.49
C THR A 697 -1.24 2.91 -34.56
N ASP A 698 -2.47 3.17 -35.00
CA ASP A 698 -2.95 4.53 -35.32
C ASP A 698 -4.11 5.00 -34.42
N SER A 699 -4.34 4.32 -33.30
CA SER A 699 -5.57 4.51 -32.49
C SER A 699 -5.59 5.79 -31.66
N VAL A 700 -4.43 6.24 -31.15
CA VAL A 700 -4.30 7.39 -30.24
C VAL A 700 -2.98 8.11 -30.55
N GLU A 701 -3.02 9.45 -30.55
CA GLU A 701 -1.83 10.28 -30.77
C GLU A 701 -0.88 10.17 -29.58
N GLN A 702 0.40 9.98 -29.84
CA GLN A 702 1.42 9.87 -28.80
C GLN A 702 1.78 11.23 -28.22
N PRO A 703 2.03 11.31 -26.90
CA PRO A 703 2.62 12.51 -26.31
C PRO A 703 4.04 12.73 -26.83
N ALA A 704 4.42 14.01 -26.92
CA ALA A 704 5.81 14.34 -27.22
C ALA A 704 6.73 13.91 -26.09
N LEU A 705 7.88 13.35 -26.42
CA LEU A 705 8.95 13.07 -25.45
C LEU A 705 9.67 14.37 -25.08
N GLY A 706 10.05 14.49 -23.81
CA GLY A 706 10.93 15.55 -23.33
C GLY A 706 12.40 15.28 -23.65
N GLU A 707 13.29 15.97 -22.98
CA GLU A 707 14.75 15.98 -23.26
C GLU A 707 15.59 15.28 -22.15
N LEU A 708 14.96 14.57 -21.19
CA LEU A 708 15.67 13.84 -20.15
C LEU A 708 16.52 12.73 -20.74
N ASP A 709 17.82 12.76 -20.50
CA ASP A 709 18.69 11.63 -20.73
C ASP A 709 18.63 10.70 -19.50
N VAL A 710 18.06 9.51 -19.67
CA VAL A 710 18.00 8.53 -18.58
C VAL A 710 19.38 8.01 -18.19
N GLY A 711 20.40 8.20 -19.02
CA GLY A 711 21.79 7.89 -18.71
C GLY A 711 22.35 8.71 -17.55
N ASP A 712 21.84 9.93 -17.32
CA ASP A 712 22.25 10.82 -16.24
C ASP A 712 22.00 10.20 -14.84
N ILE A 713 21.13 9.18 -14.75
CA ILE A 713 20.89 8.42 -13.52
C ILE A 713 22.17 7.79 -12.97
N ASN A 714 23.14 7.42 -13.84
CA ASN A 714 24.41 6.86 -13.37
C ASN A 714 25.14 7.76 -12.39
N ASP A 715 25.08 9.07 -12.62
CA ASP A 715 25.76 10.07 -11.80
C ASP A 715 24.88 10.67 -10.70
N SER A 716 23.62 10.27 -10.59
CA SER A 716 22.70 10.75 -9.56
C SER A 716 22.89 10.02 -8.24
N GLU A 717 23.17 10.74 -7.14
CA GLU A 717 23.27 10.20 -5.78
C GLU A 717 21.90 9.95 -5.15
N TYR A 718 20.85 10.62 -5.63
CA TYR A 718 19.53 10.61 -5.01
C TYR A 718 18.48 9.79 -5.77
N PHE A 719 18.89 9.00 -6.74
CA PHE A 719 17.99 8.08 -7.44
C PHE A 719 17.44 7.02 -6.47
N PHE A 720 18.34 6.35 -5.75
CA PHE A 720 18.08 5.48 -4.62
C PHE A 720 19.10 5.82 -3.53
N CYS A 721 18.65 6.07 -2.30
CA CYS A 721 19.55 6.48 -1.21
C CYS A 721 19.02 6.11 0.19
#